data_44036a4efd2ab4f45fb05614d0391b29
#
_entry.id   44036a4efd2ab4f45fb05614d0391b29
#
_cell.length_a   1.000
_cell.length_b   1.000
_cell.length_c   1.000
_cell.angle_alpha   90.00
_cell.angle_beta   90.00
_cell.angle_gamma   90.00
#
_symmetry.space_group_name_H-M   'P 1'
#
loop_
_entity.id
_entity.type
_entity.pdbx_description
1 polymer ?
#
loop_
_entity_poly.entity_id
_entity_poly.type
_entity_poly.pdbx_seq_one_letter_code
_entity_poly.pdbx_strand_id
1 'polypeptide(L)'
;MLLSMNSTIGRNSERYMKLFDAFPTLEFNEDTMDILADVEVIKVTTNSAKTRLRVYILSKRLIPKQTIFTLEAGFRKQLPPFRTMDIHVVEKYELSSQYTQEKLWGIYRDSILDELKAESIFDYDLLKKAKVRFTSADRMELTVADGTIARDRMQGLREYLHMVFFDRCGFEIGFDVIFKEVKHEAKDTPVVHMELSASEDNIADEKAGDADAAQHEAPAAAKGAEPKKDSAVTGRLRTDVKAPDKKNQGGKDDAKSFRSVKMSGNPDVIYGKDFDDEAVELAGITHEIGEGAIRGKIRGVEIKELRTGKQLMTFTVTDFTDSMSVKIFLNSKENLDEVKGDIVDGAFVKIKGVIAMDSWSKEIAVSSVRGIKKIPDFTTKRVDNAEKKRVELHCHTKMSDMDGVSEVSDIVKQAAKWGMPAIAITDHGVCQAFPDANHTVEKIKDFKVIYGVEAYLVDDLKSLIENPAGQTFDDTYVVFDLETTGFSSEHDKIIEIGAVKYQNRKRVESFSCFVNPEIPIPFRIEKLTGINDSMVIDAETIDTVLPRFLDFCEGAVLVAHNADFDSGFIKAKAKQIMGIDKEYTVVDTVALARVLLPQLNRYKLDTVAKAVGVSLENHHRAVDDADCCAGIFIKFMGMMEERGINNLDEVESLADARENIVKKLPSYHAIILAKNDVGRTNLYRLTSMAHLKYFNRRPRVPKSELLKHREGLILGSACEAGELYRAILDNKSEQDIARLVEFYDYLEIQPLGNNHFMIDSEDIWVSSEQDLININKKIVSLGEQFGKPVVATCDVHFLNPEDEVYRRIIMAGQGFDDADHQAPLYLHTTEEMLEEFQYLGNDKAYEVVVENTNMIADMCEKISPVRPDKCPPVIENSDETLRKIC
;
A
#
# COMPACT_ATOMS: atom_id res chain seq x y z
N MET A 1 -17.88 36.46 -23.10
CA MET A 1 -18.53 35.23 -23.55
C MET A 1 -19.66 34.77 -22.59
N LEU A 2 -19.51 34.84 -21.28
CA LEU A 2 -20.56 34.47 -20.30
C LEU A 2 -21.80 35.35 -20.21
N LEU A 3 -21.77 36.57 -20.81
CA LEU A 3 -22.92 37.48 -20.83
C LEU A 3 -23.85 37.30 -22.04
N SER A 4 -23.50 36.48 -23.03
CA SER A 4 -24.33 36.19 -24.22
C SER A 4 -25.16 34.89 -24.11
N MET A 5 -24.98 34.09 -23.10
CA MET A 5 -25.69 32.77 -22.95
C MET A 5 -27.08 32.88 -22.31
N ASN A 6 -27.46 34.02 -21.76
CA ASN A 6 -28.74 34.17 -21.05
C ASN A 6 -29.93 34.62 -21.94
N SER A 7 -29.78 34.72 -23.28
CA SER A 7 -30.84 35.25 -24.14
C SER A 7 -31.29 34.38 -25.30
N THR A 8 -30.86 33.13 -25.42
CA THR A 8 -31.28 32.29 -26.56
C THR A 8 -31.44 30.78 -26.16
N ILE A 9 -32.36 30.48 -25.25
CA ILE A 9 -32.86 29.11 -25.14
C ILE A 9 -34.40 29.20 -25.26
N GLY A 10 -34.85 29.13 -26.50
CA GLY A 10 -36.27 28.93 -26.84
C GLY A 10 -36.60 27.47 -26.82
N ARG A 11 -37.77 27.14 -26.29
CA ARG A 11 -38.37 25.81 -26.20
C ARG A 11 -38.32 25.06 -27.54
N ASN A 12 -37.39 24.09 -27.70
CA ASN A 12 -37.51 22.86 -28.50
C ASN A 12 -36.15 22.14 -28.50
N SER A 13 -36.13 20.87 -28.04
CA SER A 13 -34.97 19.93 -27.97
C SER A 13 -33.66 20.53 -27.43
N GLU A 14 -33.56 20.63 -26.12
CA GLU A 14 -32.35 21.07 -25.43
C GLU A 14 -31.27 20.01 -25.57
N ARG A 15 -30.32 20.21 -26.51
CA ARG A 15 -29.01 19.54 -26.45
C ARG A 15 -28.15 20.30 -25.42
N TYR A 16 -27.85 19.68 -24.27
CA TYR A 16 -26.86 20.18 -23.36
C TYR A 16 -25.47 20.14 -24.01
N MET A 17 -24.52 20.94 -23.52
CA MET A 17 -23.16 21.01 -24.06
C MET A 17 -22.22 20.14 -23.24
N LYS A 18 -21.37 19.34 -23.89
CA LYS A 18 -20.35 18.58 -23.15
C LYS A 18 -19.46 19.50 -22.31
N LEU A 19 -18.96 18.99 -21.18
CA LEU A 19 -18.18 19.77 -20.22
C LEU A 19 -16.94 20.43 -20.85
N PHE A 20 -16.18 19.69 -21.64
CA PHE A 20 -14.98 20.21 -22.29
C PHE A 20 -15.25 21.10 -23.49
N ASP A 21 -16.43 21.00 -24.11
CA ASP A 21 -16.89 21.98 -25.11
C ASP A 21 -17.27 23.30 -24.45
N ALA A 22 -17.88 23.23 -23.25
CA ALA A 22 -18.22 24.41 -22.46
C ALA A 22 -17.00 25.09 -21.82
N PHE A 23 -15.99 24.33 -21.48
CA PHE A 23 -14.76 24.78 -20.82
C PHE A 23 -13.50 24.18 -21.49
N PRO A 24 -13.15 24.59 -22.72
CA PRO A 24 -12.13 23.93 -23.54
C PRO A 24 -10.68 24.14 -23.06
N THR A 25 -10.47 24.92 -22.02
CA THR A 25 -9.14 25.18 -21.45
C THR A 25 -8.88 24.37 -20.16
N LEU A 26 -9.81 23.51 -19.75
CA LEU A 26 -9.60 22.62 -18.63
C LEU A 26 -8.79 21.41 -19.08
N GLU A 27 -7.72 21.15 -18.35
CA GLU A 27 -6.83 20.00 -18.57
C GLU A 27 -6.68 19.22 -17.25
N PHE A 28 -6.80 17.91 -17.33
CA PHE A 28 -6.63 16.99 -16.21
C PHE A 28 -5.78 15.81 -16.68
N ASN A 29 -5.46 14.88 -15.78
CA ASN A 29 -4.87 13.60 -16.14
C ASN A 29 -5.85 12.79 -17.01
N GLU A 30 -5.35 11.76 -17.68
CA GLU A 30 -6.11 10.97 -18.66
C GLU A 30 -7.38 10.37 -18.03
N ASP A 31 -7.27 9.78 -16.84
CA ASP A 31 -8.40 9.15 -16.14
C ASP A 31 -9.51 10.15 -15.80
N THR A 32 -9.18 11.32 -15.27
CA THR A 32 -10.18 12.38 -15.00
C THR A 32 -10.83 12.90 -16.29
N MET A 33 -10.05 13.03 -17.36
CA MET A 33 -10.58 13.45 -18.66
C MET A 33 -11.59 12.43 -19.21
N ASP A 34 -11.31 11.15 -19.09
CA ASP A 34 -12.17 10.07 -19.55
C ASP A 34 -13.47 9.98 -18.74
N ILE A 35 -13.38 10.04 -17.41
CA ILE A 35 -14.57 10.03 -16.53
C ILE A 35 -15.50 11.21 -16.90
N LEU A 36 -14.95 12.36 -17.23
CA LEU A 36 -15.70 13.59 -17.50
C LEU A 36 -16.04 13.81 -18.98
N ALA A 37 -15.57 12.94 -19.91
CA ALA A 37 -15.71 13.13 -21.36
C ALA A 37 -17.17 13.25 -21.85
N ASP A 38 -18.07 12.47 -21.23
CA ASP A 38 -19.49 12.42 -21.60
C ASP A 38 -20.39 13.25 -20.69
N VAL A 39 -19.81 13.96 -19.74
CA VAL A 39 -20.56 14.83 -18.84
C VAL A 39 -21.08 16.07 -19.56
N GLU A 40 -22.36 16.36 -19.39
CA GLU A 40 -23.03 17.51 -19.99
C GLU A 40 -23.24 18.64 -18.97
N VAL A 41 -23.08 19.87 -19.40
CA VAL A 41 -23.37 21.06 -18.59
C VAL A 41 -24.81 21.49 -18.84
N ILE A 42 -25.66 21.40 -17.80
CA ILE A 42 -27.07 21.81 -17.86
C ILE A 42 -27.18 23.34 -17.79
N LYS A 43 -26.51 23.95 -16.84
CA LYS A 43 -26.52 25.41 -16.61
C LYS A 43 -25.34 25.82 -15.72
N VAL A 44 -25.01 27.09 -15.82
CA VAL A 44 -24.03 27.75 -14.94
C VAL A 44 -24.68 28.96 -14.31
N THR A 45 -24.60 29.06 -12.97
CA THR A 45 -25.23 30.19 -12.25
C THR A 45 -24.22 30.87 -11.32
N THR A 46 -24.40 32.17 -11.09
CA THR A 46 -23.61 32.94 -10.14
C THR A 46 -24.53 33.83 -9.30
N ASN A 47 -24.13 34.10 -8.06
CA ASN A 47 -24.84 35.06 -7.24
C ASN A 47 -24.62 36.50 -7.74
N SER A 48 -25.48 37.44 -7.33
CA SER A 48 -25.41 38.86 -7.73
C SER A 48 -24.07 39.52 -7.38
N ALA A 49 -23.40 39.08 -6.31
CA ALA A 49 -22.10 39.57 -5.87
C ALA A 49 -20.92 38.90 -6.61
N LYS A 50 -21.17 37.94 -7.49
CA LYS A 50 -20.14 37.15 -8.22
C LYS A 50 -19.08 36.53 -7.30
N THR A 51 -19.48 36.07 -6.12
CA THR A 51 -18.62 35.37 -5.15
C THR A 51 -18.83 33.87 -5.15
N ARG A 52 -19.94 33.37 -5.74
CA ARG A 52 -20.27 31.98 -5.86
C ARG A 52 -20.57 31.61 -7.30
N LEU A 53 -20.03 30.46 -7.73
CA LEU A 53 -20.32 29.83 -9.03
C LEU A 53 -20.91 28.43 -8.76
N ARG A 54 -22.03 28.12 -9.40
CA ARG A 54 -22.57 26.75 -9.45
C ARG A 54 -22.63 26.27 -10.86
N VAL A 55 -21.99 25.13 -11.14
CA VAL A 55 -22.00 24.44 -12.43
C VAL A 55 -22.86 23.20 -12.26
N TYR A 56 -23.97 23.13 -12.94
CA TYR A 56 -24.89 21.98 -12.90
C TYR A 56 -24.50 21.07 -14.04
N ILE A 57 -24.21 19.82 -13.71
CA ILE A 57 -23.81 18.79 -14.66
C ILE A 57 -24.81 17.65 -14.69
N LEU A 58 -24.89 16.97 -15.83
CA LEU A 58 -25.67 15.77 -16.06
C LEU A 58 -24.73 14.65 -16.50
N SER A 59 -24.87 13.48 -15.89
CA SER A 59 -24.13 12.28 -16.29
C SER A 59 -25.08 11.08 -16.29
N LYS A 60 -24.82 10.12 -17.17
CA LYS A 60 -25.54 8.83 -17.22
C LYS A 60 -24.93 7.77 -16.30
N ARG A 61 -23.81 8.10 -15.65
CA ARG A 61 -23.09 7.25 -14.70
C ARG A 61 -22.68 8.06 -13.48
N LEU A 62 -22.44 7.36 -12.38
CA LEU A 62 -21.97 7.97 -11.14
C LEU A 62 -20.52 8.46 -11.33
N ILE A 63 -20.23 9.64 -10.84
CA ILE A 63 -18.89 10.25 -10.85
C ILE A 63 -18.35 10.22 -9.43
N PRO A 64 -17.15 9.64 -9.18
CA PRO A 64 -16.52 9.66 -7.86
C PRO A 64 -16.41 11.09 -7.32
N LYS A 65 -16.70 11.29 -6.04
CA LYS A 65 -16.72 12.64 -5.44
C LYS A 65 -15.34 13.31 -5.49
N GLN A 66 -14.26 12.54 -5.43
CA GLN A 66 -12.89 13.03 -5.60
C GLN A 66 -12.66 13.66 -6.99
N THR A 67 -13.27 13.06 -8.03
CA THR A 67 -13.23 13.65 -9.39
C THR A 67 -13.99 14.99 -9.45
N ILE A 68 -15.11 15.12 -8.73
CA ILE A 68 -15.84 16.38 -8.61
C ILE A 68 -15.00 17.44 -7.89
N PHE A 69 -14.33 17.09 -6.79
CA PHE A 69 -13.42 17.98 -6.08
C PHE A 69 -12.24 18.41 -6.96
N THR A 70 -11.69 17.49 -7.75
CA THR A 70 -10.65 17.77 -8.73
C THR A 70 -11.13 18.75 -9.80
N LEU A 71 -12.35 18.58 -10.29
CA LEU A 71 -12.99 19.48 -11.27
C LEU A 71 -13.18 20.89 -10.68
N GLU A 72 -13.67 21.02 -9.45
CA GLU A 72 -13.82 22.30 -8.74
C GLU A 72 -12.48 23.00 -8.53
N ALA A 73 -11.46 22.26 -8.15
CA ALA A 73 -10.09 22.76 -8.03
C ALA A 73 -9.52 23.20 -9.40
N GLY A 74 -9.79 22.45 -10.45
CA GLY A 74 -9.44 22.80 -11.84
C GLY A 74 -10.06 24.10 -12.29
N PHE A 75 -11.35 24.33 -12.03
CA PHE A 75 -12.01 25.60 -12.29
C PHE A 75 -11.31 26.78 -11.59
N ARG A 76 -10.92 26.62 -10.32
CA ARG A 76 -10.23 27.68 -9.54
C ARG A 76 -8.81 27.92 -10.08
N LYS A 77 -8.07 26.87 -10.43
CA LYS A 77 -6.66 26.94 -10.81
C LYS A 77 -6.46 27.40 -12.25
N GLN A 78 -7.26 26.88 -13.19
CA GLN A 78 -7.04 27.04 -14.62
C GLN A 78 -7.85 28.15 -15.26
N LEU A 79 -8.97 28.60 -14.64
CA LEU A 79 -9.82 29.64 -15.18
C LEU A 79 -9.68 30.94 -14.36
N PRO A 80 -8.86 31.92 -14.83
CA PRO A 80 -8.56 33.16 -14.08
C PRO A 80 -9.77 33.92 -13.52
N PRO A 81 -10.94 33.99 -14.22
CA PRO A 81 -12.12 34.69 -13.71
C PRO A 81 -12.72 34.06 -12.44
N PHE A 82 -12.39 32.80 -12.15
CA PHE A 82 -13.01 32.03 -11.06
C PHE A 82 -12.11 31.82 -9.84
N ARG A 83 -10.85 32.32 -9.88
CA ARG A 83 -9.85 32.11 -8.81
C ARG A 83 -10.30 32.52 -7.40
N THR A 84 -11.16 33.52 -7.28
CA THR A 84 -11.63 34.05 -5.98
C THR A 84 -13.07 33.65 -5.69
N MET A 85 -13.68 32.82 -6.52
CA MET A 85 -15.06 32.39 -6.36
C MET A 85 -15.14 31.09 -5.55
N ASP A 86 -16.17 30.98 -4.76
CA ASP A 86 -16.60 29.72 -4.17
C ASP A 86 -17.30 28.90 -5.27
N ILE A 87 -16.74 27.77 -5.65
CA ILE A 87 -17.18 26.97 -6.80
C ILE A 87 -17.75 25.66 -6.29
N HIS A 88 -18.98 25.37 -6.72
CA HIS A 88 -19.65 24.10 -6.45
C HIS A 88 -20.16 23.51 -7.76
N VAL A 89 -19.80 22.26 -7.99
CA VAL A 89 -20.39 21.42 -9.05
C VAL A 89 -21.61 20.71 -8.44
N VAL A 90 -22.76 20.83 -9.10
CA VAL A 90 -24.01 20.21 -8.69
C VAL A 90 -24.33 19.09 -9.66
N GLU A 91 -24.18 17.87 -9.18
CA GLU A 91 -24.39 16.67 -9.97
C GLU A 91 -25.86 16.32 -10.12
N LYS A 92 -26.23 15.86 -11.30
CA LYS A 92 -27.48 15.16 -11.58
C LYS A 92 -27.20 13.93 -12.43
N TYR A 93 -27.84 12.83 -12.09
CA TYR A 93 -27.61 11.54 -12.75
C TYR A 93 -28.88 11.03 -13.44
N GLU A 94 -28.74 10.52 -14.65
CA GLU A 94 -29.77 9.77 -15.38
C GLU A 94 -29.31 8.33 -15.53
N LEU A 95 -29.38 7.58 -14.42
CA LEU A 95 -28.86 6.22 -14.34
C LEU A 95 -29.75 5.22 -15.08
N SER A 96 -29.15 4.12 -15.56
CA SER A 96 -29.85 3.00 -16.19
C SER A 96 -30.77 2.28 -15.21
N SER A 97 -31.70 1.46 -15.70
CA SER A 97 -32.58 0.67 -14.83
C SER A 97 -31.87 -0.50 -14.15
N GLN A 98 -30.58 -0.72 -14.40
CA GLN A 98 -29.72 -1.64 -13.64
C GLN A 98 -29.47 -1.15 -12.20
N TYR A 99 -29.54 0.18 -11.95
CA TYR A 99 -29.39 0.74 -10.62
C TYR A 99 -30.66 0.57 -9.82
N THR A 100 -30.50 0.12 -8.57
CA THR A 100 -31.49 0.15 -7.50
C THR A 100 -30.95 0.98 -6.33
N GLN A 101 -31.77 1.30 -5.34
CA GLN A 101 -31.33 2.05 -4.17
C GLN A 101 -30.20 1.34 -3.40
N GLU A 102 -30.29 0.03 -3.28
CA GLU A 102 -29.28 -0.80 -2.62
C GLU A 102 -27.96 -0.83 -3.42
N LYS A 103 -28.02 -1.03 -4.74
CA LYS A 103 -26.85 -1.00 -5.62
C LYS A 103 -26.22 0.39 -5.68
N LEU A 104 -27.06 1.45 -5.74
CA LEU A 104 -26.57 2.83 -5.63
C LEU A 104 -25.77 3.04 -4.34
N TRP A 105 -26.28 2.56 -3.22
CA TRP A 105 -25.58 2.63 -1.95
C TRP A 105 -24.24 1.89 -1.99
N GLY A 106 -24.22 0.67 -2.51
CA GLY A 106 -23.00 -0.14 -2.63
C GLY A 106 -21.89 0.55 -3.45
N ILE A 107 -22.27 1.15 -4.59
CA ILE A 107 -21.31 1.77 -5.52
C ILE A 107 -20.92 3.19 -5.10
N TYR A 108 -21.84 3.99 -4.53
CA TYR A 108 -21.64 5.41 -4.30
C TYR A 108 -21.44 5.80 -2.82
N ARG A 109 -21.41 4.82 -1.90
CA ARG A 109 -21.24 5.02 -0.47
C ARG A 109 -19.99 5.82 -0.13
N ASP A 110 -18.86 5.49 -0.73
CA ASP A 110 -17.59 6.13 -0.42
C ASP A 110 -17.56 7.58 -0.91
N SER A 111 -18.14 7.87 -2.08
CA SER A 111 -18.36 9.25 -2.54
C SER A 111 -19.26 10.07 -1.59
N ILE A 112 -20.29 9.44 -1.01
CA ILE A 112 -21.14 10.06 0.03
C ILE A 112 -20.31 10.36 1.29
N LEU A 113 -19.48 9.41 1.72
CA LEU A 113 -18.61 9.58 2.88
C LEU A 113 -17.56 10.68 2.65
N ASP A 114 -16.95 10.74 1.47
CA ASP A 114 -15.99 11.79 1.08
C ASP A 114 -16.61 13.18 1.13
N GLU A 115 -17.84 13.33 0.62
CA GLU A 115 -18.56 14.59 0.67
C GLU A 115 -18.89 15.00 2.11
N LEU A 116 -19.39 14.07 2.93
CA LEU A 116 -19.65 14.33 4.34
C LEU A 116 -18.36 14.65 5.10
N LYS A 117 -17.24 13.99 4.82
CA LYS A 117 -15.95 14.29 5.43
C LYS A 117 -15.49 15.73 5.16
N ALA A 118 -15.77 16.23 3.95
CA ALA A 118 -15.46 17.62 3.57
C ALA A 118 -16.42 18.64 4.20
N GLU A 119 -17.68 18.28 4.44
CA GLU A 119 -18.71 19.20 4.95
C GLU A 119 -18.92 19.11 6.48
N SER A 120 -18.94 17.89 7.04
CA SER A 120 -19.26 17.65 8.47
C SER A 120 -18.61 16.36 8.96
N ILE A 121 -17.53 16.48 9.70
CA ILE A 121 -16.83 15.34 10.30
C ILE A 121 -17.75 14.52 11.24
N PHE A 122 -18.71 15.14 11.87
CA PHE A 122 -19.66 14.45 12.76
C PHE A 122 -20.65 13.57 11.96
N ASP A 123 -21.18 14.05 10.84
CA ASP A 123 -22.10 13.29 9.99
C ASP A 123 -21.33 12.17 9.27
N TYR A 124 -20.08 12.43 8.87
CA TYR A 124 -19.17 11.40 8.36
C TYR A 124 -18.97 10.27 9.36
N ASP A 125 -18.58 10.57 10.61
CA ASP A 125 -18.31 9.55 11.62
C ASP A 125 -19.58 8.78 11.99
N LEU A 126 -20.72 9.48 12.03
CA LEU A 126 -22.03 8.88 12.29
C LEU A 126 -22.41 7.87 11.20
N LEU A 127 -22.30 8.25 9.91
CA LEU A 127 -22.64 7.38 8.79
C LEU A 127 -21.63 6.27 8.60
N LYS A 128 -20.34 6.53 8.76
CA LYS A 128 -19.27 5.53 8.65
C LYS A 128 -19.46 4.38 9.64
N LYS A 129 -19.89 4.68 10.88
CA LYS A 129 -20.15 3.68 11.96
C LYS A 129 -21.55 3.09 11.91
N ALA A 130 -22.45 3.63 11.10
CA ALA A 130 -23.81 3.12 10.97
C ALA A 130 -23.84 1.76 10.29
N LYS A 131 -24.66 0.83 10.82
CA LYS A 131 -25.00 -0.37 10.06
C LYS A 131 -26.19 -0.06 9.17
N VAL A 132 -25.98 -0.22 7.86
CA VAL A 132 -26.99 0.05 6.85
C VAL A 132 -27.59 -1.27 6.37
N ARG A 133 -28.92 -1.32 6.24
CA ARG A 133 -29.65 -2.45 5.71
C ARG A 133 -30.85 -1.96 4.89
N PHE A 134 -31.10 -2.58 3.76
CA PHE A 134 -32.31 -2.35 2.98
C PHE A 134 -33.39 -3.34 3.42
N THR A 135 -34.54 -2.80 3.90
CA THR A 135 -35.69 -3.60 4.34
C THR A 135 -36.70 -3.81 3.23
N SER A 136 -36.70 -2.93 2.23
CA SER A 136 -37.41 -3.03 0.96
C SER A 136 -36.65 -2.22 -0.10
N ALA A 137 -37.05 -2.33 -1.38
CA ALA A 137 -36.38 -1.62 -2.48
C ALA A 137 -36.27 -0.11 -2.26
N ASP A 138 -37.25 0.48 -1.56
CA ASP A 138 -37.37 1.91 -1.31
C ASP A 138 -37.13 2.31 0.14
N ARG A 139 -36.58 1.41 0.99
CA ARG A 139 -36.46 1.65 2.41
C ARG A 139 -35.11 1.22 2.99
N MET A 140 -34.39 2.20 3.53
CA MET A 140 -33.08 2.04 4.16
C MET A 140 -33.20 2.15 5.69
N GLU A 141 -32.74 1.14 6.42
CA GLU A 141 -32.62 1.10 7.86
C GLU A 141 -31.19 1.48 8.28
N LEU A 142 -31.07 2.50 9.12
CA LEU A 142 -29.79 2.97 9.69
C LEU A 142 -29.75 2.59 11.17
N THR A 143 -28.89 1.66 11.55
CA THR A 143 -28.63 1.35 12.97
C THR A 143 -27.40 2.11 13.44
N VAL A 144 -27.56 3.01 14.40
CA VAL A 144 -26.51 3.87 14.94
C VAL A 144 -26.38 3.71 16.45
N ALA A 145 -25.20 4.01 16.98
CA ALA A 145 -25.00 4.08 18.43
C ALA A 145 -25.85 5.20 19.02
N ASP A 146 -26.55 4.91 20.13
CA ASP A 146 -27.38 5.90 20.80
C ASP A 146 -26.52 6.94 21.51
N GLY A 147 -26.80 8.21 21.27
CA GLY A 147 -26.09 9.33 21.85
C GLY A 147 -26.76 10.67 21.50
N THR A 148 -26.51 11.69 22.31
CA THR A 148 -27.12 13.02 22.14
C THR A 148 -26.76 13.61 20.75
N ILE A 149 -25.48 13.47 20.33
CA ILE A 149 -24.99 13.96 19.03
C ILE A 149 -25.68 13.20 17.91
N ALA A 150 -25.76 11.86 17.99
CA ALA A 150 -26.41 11.04 16.98
C ALA A 150 -27.89 11.41 16.78
N ARG A 151 -28.63 11.66 17.88
CA ARG A 151 -30.04 12.07 17.82
C ARG A 151 -30.21 13.47 17.22
N ASP A 152 -29.34 14.42 17.57
CA ASP A 152 -29.38 15.80 17.08
C ASP A 152 -29.01 15.89 15.57
N ARG A 153 -28.03 15.15 15.13
CA ARG A 153 -27.56 15.20 13.73
C ARG A 153 -28.36 14.34 12.76
N MET A 154 -29.10 13.35 13.24
CA MET A 154 -29.79 12.36 12.41
C MET A 154 -30.76 12.97 11.40
N GLN A 155 -31.47 14.04 11.75
CA GLN A 155 -32.41 14.70 10.85
C GLN A 155 -31.66 15.30 9.63
N GLY A 156 -30.54 16.00 9.86
CA GLY A 156 -29.72 16.59 8.80
C GLY A 156 -29.11 15.51 7.90
N LEU A 157 -28.62 14.41 8.49
CA LEU A 157 -28.08 13.28 7.72
C LEU A 157 -29.15 12.62 6.83
N ARG A 158 -30.38 12.44 7.32
CA ARG A 158 -31.49 11.92 6.50
C ARG A 158 -31.85 12.85 5.34
N GLU A 159 -31.88 14.16 5.56
CA GLU A 159 -32.14 15.15 4.51
C GLU A 159 -31.04 15.15 3.47
N TYR A 160 -29.78 15.01 3.87
CA TYR A 160 -28.64 14.87 2.99
C TYR A 160 -28.73 13.58 2.13
N LEU A 161 -28.98 12.43 2.76
CA LEU A 161 -29.12 11.16 2.03
C LEU A 161 -30.33 11.19 1.08
N HIS A 162 -31.45 11.80 1.48
CA HIS A 162 -32.61 11.99 0.59
C HIS A 162 -32.23 12.85 -0.62
N MET A 163 -31.47 13.93 -0.43
CA MET A 163 -31.01 14.78 -1.53
C MET A 163 -30.12 13.98 -2.51
N VAL A 164 -29.22 13.12 -2.00
CA VAL A 164 -28.38 12.27 -2.86
C VAL A 164 -29.22 11.27 -3.65
N PHE A 165 -30.09 10.51 -2.99
CA PHE A 165 -30.90 9.48 -3.65
C PHE A 165 -31.95 10.07 -4.58
N PHE A 166 -32.71 11.07 -4.12
CA PHE A 166 -33.85 11.61 -4.86
C PHE A 166 -33.45 12.75 -5.82
N ASP A 167 -32.83 13.81 -5.31
CA ASP A 167 -32.58 15.01 -6.13
C ASP A 167 -31.46 14.78 -7.17
N ARG A 168 -30.41 14.03 -6.79
CA ARG A 168 -29.29 13.73 -7.71
C ARG A 168 -29.56 12.54 -8.60
N CYS A 169 -30.08 11.41 -8.05
CA CYS A 169 -30.17 10.14 -8.73
C CYS A 169 -31.60 9.73 -9.13
N GLY A 170 -32.64 10.42 -8.67
CA GLY A 170 -34.03 10.16 -9.06
C GLY A 170 -34.68 8.97 -8.35
N PHE A 171 -34.11 8.46 -7.25
CA PHE A 171 -34.63 7.31 -6.50
C PHE A 171 -35.40 7.77 -5.25
N GLU A 172 -36.67 7.39 -5.16
CA GLU A 172 -37.47 7.53 -3.93
C GLU A 172 -36.89 6.63 -2.83
N ILE A 173 -36.67 7.17 -1.63
CA ILE A 173 -36.15 6.40 -0.49
C ILE A 173 -36.72 6.88 0.84
N GLY A 174 -37.14 5.95 1.69
CA GLY A 174 -37.53 6.16 3.06
C GLY A 174 -36.46 5.69 4.03
N PHE A 175 -36.33 6.36 5.17
CA PHE A 175 -35.31 6.03 6.17
C PHE A 175 -35.94 5.62 7.48
N ASP A 176 -35.57 4.45 8.00
CA ASP A 176 -35.85 3.99 9.35
C ASP A 176 -34.56 4.08 10.17
N VAL A 177 -34.63 4.62 11.40
CA VAL A 177 -33.45 4.80 12.24
C VAL A 177 -33.61 4.04 13.53
N ILE A 178 -32.65 3.17 13.84
CA ILE A 178 -32.58 2.41 15.08
C ILE A 178 -31.41 2.93 15.92
N PHE A 179 -31.70 3.47 17.10
CA PHE A 179 -30.71 3.83 18.10
C PHE A 179 -30.42 2.64 19.01
N LYS A 180 -29.19 2.11 18.98
CA LYS A 180 -28.76 0.97 19.78
C LYS A 180 -27.92 1.45 20.96
N GLU A 181 -28.31 1.11 22.20
CA GLU A 181 -27.47 1.36 23.37
C GLU A 181 -26.15 0.59 23.22
N VAL A 182 -25.03 1.32 23.22
CA VAL A 182 -23.70 0.75 23.32
C VAL A 182 -23.40 0.57 24.80
N LYS A 183 -23.31 -0.65 25.29
CA LYS A 183 -22.69 -0.92 26.57
C LYS A 183 -21.23 -0.52 26.46
N HIS A 184 -20.85 0.64 26.97
CA HIS A 184 -19.46 0.94 27.24
C HIS A 184 -19.01 -0.05 28.31
N GLU A 185 -18.25 -1.07 27.95
CA GLU A 185 -17.31 -1.67 28.87
C GLU A 185 -16.32 -0.56 29.21
N ALA A 186 -16.42 -0.08 30.47
CA ALA A 186 -15.46 0.88 30.99
C ALA A 186 -14.06 0.19 30.88
N LYS A 187 -13.26 0.61 29.94
CA LYS A 187 -11.82 0.35 30.03
C LYS A 187 -11.38 1.08 31.30
N ASP A 188 -11.03 0.31 32.32
CA ASP A 188 -10.37 0.82 33.53
C ASP A 188 -9.09 1.53 33.11
N THR A 189 -9.19 2.81 32.87
CA THR A 189 -8.01 3.67 32.87
C THR A 189 -7.49 3.68 34.31
N PRO A 190 -6.24 3.29 34.57
CA PRO A 190 -5.68 3.37 35.91
C PRO A 190 -5.69 4.84 36.32
N VAL A 191 -6.55 5.16 37.30
CA VAL A 191 -6.52 6.47 37.99
C VAL A 191 -5.19 6.51 38.73
N VAL A 192 -4.25 7.26 38.22
CA VAL A 192 -3.05 7.61 38.98
C VAL A 192 -3.46 8.53 40.09
N HIS A 193 -3.64 7.98 41.32
CA HIS A 193 -3.71 8.76 42.52
C HIS A 193 -2.36 9.42 42.78
N MET A 194 -2.23 10.69 42.39
CA MET A 194 -1.18 11.55 42.95
C MET A 194 -1.54 11.88 44.38
N GLU A 195 -0.92 11.22 45.33
CA GLU A 195 -0.89 11.64 46.73
C GLU A 195 -0.10 12.95 46.81
N LEU A 196 -0.83 14.06 46.93
CA LEU A 196 -0.26 15.32 47.44
C LEU A 196 -0.13 15.21 48.96
N SER A 197 1.04 15.03 49.46
CA SER A 197 1.35 15.18 50.89
C SER A 197 1.18 16.65 51.26
N ALA A 198 0.08 16.97 51.92
CA ALA A 198 -0.08 18.25 52.58
C ALA A 198 0.55 18.20 53.96
N SER A 199 1.50 19.09 54.18
CA SER A 199 1.96 19.44 55.54
C SER A 199 0.92 20.38 56.18
N GLU A 200 0.39 19.96 57.31
CA GLU A 200 -0.46 20.77 58.18
C GLU A 200 0.30 21.96 58.72
N ASP A 201 -0.33 23.15 58.72
CA ASP A 201 -0.27 24.09 59.79
C ASP A 201 -1.54 24.97 59.86
N ASN A 202 -2.11 25.04 61.06
CA ASN A 202 -3.31 25.66 61.58
C ASN A 202 -3.50 27.12 61.19
N ILE A 203 -4.78 27.58 61.12
CA ILE A 203 -5.49 28.43 62.11
C ILE A 203 -6.93 28.84 61.62
N ALA A 204 -7.85 28.40 62.42
CA ALA A 204 -9.17 28.96 62.84
C ALA A 204 -10.06 29.94 62.05
N ASP A 205 -11.29 29.53 61.97
CA ASP A 205 -12.59 30.21 62.14
C ASP A 205 -12.82 31.63 61.60
N GLU A 206 -13.85 31.81 60.77
CA GLU A 206 -15.16 32.37 61.17
C GLU A 206 -16.19 32.44 60.03
N LYS A 207 -17.41 32.32 60.44
CA LYS A 207 -18.72 32.17 59.86
C LYS A 207 -19.22 33.17 58.82
N ALA A 208 -20.03 32.58 57.91
CA ALA A 208 -21.42 33.00 57.56
C ALA A 208 -21.66 34.33 56.83
N GLY A 209 -22.46 34.24 55.79
CA GLY A 209 -23.33 35.34 55.37
C GLY A 209 -23.80 35.27 53.92
N ASP A 210 -25.07 35.09 53.85
CA ASP A 210 -25.95 34.98 52.67
C ASP A 210 -25.89 36.14 51.65
N ALA A 211 -26.35 35.76 50.44
CA ALA A 211 -27.39 36.45 49.65
C ALA A 211 -26.97 37.44 48.52
N ASP A 212 -27.59 37.15 47.45
CA ASP A 212 -28.28 37.93 46.42
C ASP A 212 -27.54 38.62 45.26
N ALA A 213 -27.99 38.13 44.12
CA ALA A 213 -28.39 38.79 42.87
C ALA A 213 -27.93 40.24 42.56
N ALA A 214 -27.42 40.42 41.37
CA ALA A 214 -28.06 41.27 40.36
C ALA A 214 -27.18 41.48 39.11
N GLN A 215 -27.83 41.28 38.00
CA GLN A 215 -27.65 41.81 36.65
C GLN A 215 -26.91 43.17 36.55
N HIS A 216 -26.12 43.40 35.52
CA HIS A 216 -26.30 44.36 34.45
C HIS A 216 -25.13 44.42 33.47
N GLU A 217 -25.47 44.20 32.16
CA GLU A 217 -25.26 45.03 30.99
C GLU A 217 -23.86 45.49 30.60
N ALA A 218 -23.61 45.20 29.33
CA ALA A 218 -22.58 45.80 28.50
C ALA A 218 -22.91 47.28 28.16
N PRO A 219 -21.97 48.05 27.73
CA PRO A 219 -22.20 48.69 26.44
C PRO A 219 -20.98 48.82 25.51
N ALA A 220 -21.40 48.98 24.29
CA ALA A 220 -20.81 49.05 23.01
C ALA A 220 -19.80 50.20 22.70
N ALA A 221 -18.93 49.90 21.76
CA ALA A 221 -18.50 50.68 20.56
C ALA A 221 -18.05 52.13 20.62
N ALA A 222 -16.87 52.37 19.99
CA ALA A 222 -16.68 53.40 18.93
C ALA A 222 -15.25 53.22 18.35
N LYS A 223 -15.11 52.88 17.08
CA LYS A 223 -14.76 53.67 15.87
C LYS A 223 -13.55 54.57 16.07
N GLY A 224 -12.43 54.42 15.35
CA GLY A 224 -12.24 54.61 13.94
C GLY A 224 -10.91 55.35 13.72
N ALA A 225 -10.16 54.94 12.71
CA ALA A 225 -9.54 55.73 11.69
C ALA A 225 -8.17 55.25 11.25
N GLU A 226 -8.06 54.65 10.11
CA GLU A 226 -6.94 54.78 9.12
C GLU A 226 -7.02 56.19 8.49
N PRO A 227 -6.09 56.63 7.65
CA PRO A 227 -4.87 56.10 7.05
C PRO A 227 -3.72 57.09 6.85
N LYS A 228 -2.55 56.72 6.36
CA LYS A 228 -1.92 57.22 5.10
C LYS A 228 -0.47 56.79 4.92
N LYS A 229 -0.21 56.45 3.69
CA LYS A 229 1.06 56.26 3.01
C LYS A 229 1.96 57.52 3.09
N ASP A 230 3.29 57.35 3.07
CA ASP A 230 4.12 57.68 1.93
C ASP A 230 5.66 57.56 2.20
N SER A 231 6.30 56.93 1.16
CA SER A 231 7.57 57.30 0.52
C SER A 231 8.92 57.21 1.26
N ALA A 232 9.72 56.43 0.60
CA ALA A 232 11.18 56.35 0.60
C ALA A 232 11.96 57.63 0.83
N VAL A 233 13.08 57.49 1.54
CA VAL A 233 14.35 58.20 1.19
C VAL A 233 15.55 57.48 1.79
N THR A 234 16.52 57.21 0.96
CA THR A 234 17.92 56.84 1.18
C THR A 234 18.67 57.82 2.06
N GLY A 235 19.51 57.31 2.94
CA GLY A 235 20.43 58.19 3.67
C GLY A 235 21.51 57.38 4.41
N ARG A 236 22.67 57.25 3.81
CA ARG A 236 23.95 56.92 4.48
C ARG A 236 24.27 58.00 5.49
N LEU A 237 24.65 57.62 6.70
CA LEU A 237 25.46 58.51 7.55
C LEU A 237 26.47 57.66 8.35
N ARG A 238 27.73 57.85 8.01
CA ARG A 238 28.89 57.56 8.85
C ARG A 238 28.90 58.56 9.99
N THR A 239 29.23 58.09 11.21
CA THR A 239 29.85 58.95 12.19
C THR A 239 30.90 58.11 12.93
N ASP A 240 32.14 58.48 12.64
CA ASP A 240 33.34 58.18 13.46
C ASP A 240 33.21 58.90 14.79
N VAL A 241 33.46 58.17 15.88
CA VAL A 241 33.91 58.81 17.17
C VAL A 241 35.13 58.09 17.67
N LYS A 242 36.23 58.89 17.80
CA LYS A 242 37.54 58.57 18.27
C LYS A 242 37.52 58.19 19.75
N ALA A 243 38.42 57.24 20.07
CA ALA A 243 38.84 56.88 21.40
C ALA A 243 39.77 58.00 21.99
N PRO A 244 39.92 58.07 23.28
CA PRO A 244 41.13 58.64 23.86
C PRO A 244 42.08 57.57 24.37
N ASP A 245 43.34 57.74 23.98
CA ASP A 245 44.56 57.10 24.53
C ASP A 245 44.70 57.31 26.00
N LYS A 246 45.12 56.23 26.72
CA LYS A 246 46.05 56.36 27.87
C LYS A 246 46.99 55.15 27.85
N LYS A 247 48.30 55.58 27.75
CA LYS A 247 49.49 54.79 27.98
C LYS A 247 49.55 54.33 29.47
N ASN A 248 49.94 53.14 29.80
CA ASN A 248 51.32 52.82 30.20
C ASN A 248 51.48 51.36 30.72
N GLN A 249 52.51 50.79 30.23
CA GLN A 249 53.60 49.99 30.89
C GLN A 249 53.28 48.68 31.63
N GLY A 250 53.91 47.66 31.08
CA GLY A 250 54.73 46.79 31.84
C GLY A 250 54.34 45.35 32.11
N GLY A 251 54.89 44.45 31.26
CA GLY A 251 55.48 43.30 31.84
C GLY A 251 54.71 41.99 31.96
N LYS A 252 55.10 41.09 31.09
CA LYS A 252 55.32 39.68 31.37
C LYS A 252 54.07 38.72 31.41
N ASP A 253 54.18 37.74 30.52
CA ASP A 253 53.63 36.39 30.64
C ASP A 253 52.12 36.28 30.75
N ASP A 254 51.43 36.48 29.63
CA ASP A 254 50.06 35.93 29.39
C ASP A 254 50.17 34.50 28.83
N ALA A 255 50.18 33.49 29.72
CA ALA A 255 49.59 32.22 29.48
C ALA A 255 48.13 32.56 29.21
N LYS A 256 47.67 32.45 27.93
CA LYS A 256 46.26 32.51 27.55
C LYS A 256 45.49 31.52 28.41
N SER A 257 44.80 32.00 29.46
CA SER A 257 43.94 31.16 30.26
C SER A 257 42.88 30.57 29.35
N PHE A 258 42.88 29.27 29.20
CA PHE A 258 41.84 28.50 28.56
C PHE A 258 40.48 28.88 29.18
N ARG A 259 39.58 29.43 28.39
CA ARG A 259 38.20 29.69 28.81
C ARG A 259 37.34 28.51 28.37
N SER A 260 36.89 27.70 29.34
CA SER A 260 35.97 26.61 29.11
C SER A 260 34.69 27.09 28.35
N VAL A 261 34.20 26.27 27.45
CA VAL A 261 32.92 26.52 26.77
C VAL A 261 31.72 26.13 27.62
N LYS A 262 31.92 25.34 28.67
CA LYS A 262 30.90 25.03 29.68
C LYS A 262 30.81 26.17 30.67
N MET A 263 29.68 26.88 30.70
CA MET A 263 29.44 28.03 31.57
C MET A 263 28.50 27.72 32.72
N SER A 264 28.36 26.45 33.09
CA SER A 264 27.49 25.98 34.15
C SER A 264 28.18 24.89 34.99
N GLY A 265 27.81 24.79 36.25
CA GLY A 265 28.23 23.67 37.15
C GLY A 265 27.36 22.42 36.95
N ASN A 266 26.31 22.46 36.15
CA ASN A 266 25.47 21.31 35.86
C ASN A 266 26.24 20.31 34.97
N PRO A 267 26.40 19.04 35.38
CA PRO A 267 27.13 18.03 34.62
C PRO A 267 26.51 17.73 33.25
N ASP A 268 25.21 17.91 33.11
CA ASP A 268 24.50 17.64 31.88
C ASP A 268 24.72 18.74 30.82
N VAL A 269 25.19 19.94 31.19
CA VAL A 269 25.49 21.01 30.23
C VAL A 269 26.79 20.68 29.49
N ILE A 270 26.67 20.52 28.18
CA ILE A 270 27.77 20.25 27.26
C ILE A 270 28.43 21.54 26.80
N TYR A 271 27.61 22.55 26.48
CA TYR A 271 28.04 23.83 25.90
C TYR A 271 27.21 25.01 26.44
N GLY A 272 27.86 26.15 26.69
CA GLY A 272 27.20 27.41 27.03
C GLY A 272 26.60 27.41 28.44
N LYS A 273 25.47 28.11 28.60
CA LYS A 273 24.76 28.25 29.89
C LYS A 273 23.70 27.19 30.06
N ASP A 274 23.35 26.89 31.32
CA ASP A 274 22.18 26.10 31.64
C ASP A 274 20.87 26.87 31.35
N PHE A 275 19.80 26.12 31.00
CA PHE A 275 18.50 26.65 30.64
C PHE A 275 17.39 25.59 30.86
N ASP A 276 16.16 26.06 31.11
CA ASP A 276 15.02 25.17 31.36
C ASP A 276 13.83 25.42 30.40
N ASP A 277 14.06 26.25 29.40
CA ASP A 277 13.02 26.58 28.41
C ASP A 277 12.39 25.31 27.84
N GLU A 278 11.06 25.31 27.60
CA GLU A 278 10.39 24.20 26.94
C GLU A 278 10.85 24.07 25.48
N ALA A 279 11.00 22.84 25.02
CA ALA A 279 11.42 22.59 23.63
C ALA A 279 10.22 22.65 22.71
N VAL A 280 10.37 23.37 21.60
CA VAL A 280 9.38 23.42 20.52
C VAL A 280 9.58 22.22 19.61
N GLU A 281 8.50 21.62 19.15
CA GLU A 281 8.48 20.52 18.16
C GLU A 281 8.96 21.03 16.80
N LEU A 282 9.88 20.29 16.15
CA LEU A 282 10.55 20.77 14.93
C LEU A 282 9.58 20.95 13.76
N ALA A 283 8.62 20.04 13.56
CA ALA A 283 7.60 20.16 12.52
C ALA A 283 6.75 21.44 12.62
N GLY A 284 6.63 22.01 13.84
CA GLY A 284 5.93 23.27 14.06
C GLY A 284 6.72 24.51 13.66
N ILE A 285 8.02 24.39 13.32
CA ILE A 285 8.91 25.52 13.02
C ILE A 285 8.99 25.76 11.51
N THR A 286 7.97 26.41 10.95
CA THR A 286 7.87 26.72 9.51
C THR A 286 8.47 28.07 9.13
N HIS A 287 8.87 28.91 10.08
CA HIS A 287 9.44 30.24 9.89
C HIS A 287 10.42 30.59 11.00
N GLU A 288 11.14 31.69 10.85
CA GLU A 288 12.07 32.18 11.90
C GLU A 288 11.30 32.51 13.17
N ILE A 289 11.67 31.88 14.29
CA ILE A 289 11.04 32.11 15.60
C ILE A 289 11.93 32.92 16.56
N GLY A 290 13.19 33.24 16.15
CA GLY A 290 14.16 33.93 17.01
C GLY A 290 14.77 33.03 18.04
N GLU A 291 14.90 33.49 19.30
CA GLU A 291 15.48 32.67 20.39
C GLU A 291 14.47 31.64 20.87
N GLY A 292 14.84 30.35 20.77
CA GLY A 292 14.02 29.22 21.16
C GLY A 292 14.84 28.03 21.64
N ALA A 293 14.18 27.01 22.19
CA ALA A 293 14.77 25.75 22.55
C ALA A 293 14.15 24.60 21.72
N ILE A 294 14.99 23.68 21.26
CA ILE A 294 14.63 22.43 20.59
C ILE A 294 15.24 21.26 21.33
N ARG A 295 14.69 20.06 21.12
CA ARG A 295 15.29 18.81 21.61
C ARG A 295 15.35 17.79 20.49
N GLY A 296 16.29 16.86 20.58
CA GLY A 296 16.35 15.80 19.59
C GLY A 296 17.62 14.95 19.69
N LYS A 297 17.69 13.99 18.78
CA LYS A 297 18.80 13.09 18.56
C LYS A 297 19.78 13.68 17.55
N ILE A 298 21.07 13.65 17.88
CA ILE A 298 22.13 14.17 17.00
C ILE A 298 22.39 13.16 15.86
N ARG A 299 22.63 13.72 14.66
CA ARG A 299 23.01 13.00 13.44
C ARG A 299 24.04 13.80 12.64
N GLY A 300 24.95 13.10 11.95
CA GLY A 300 25.85 13.68 10.96
C GLY A 300 26.78 14.75 11.51
N VAL A 301 27.56 14.44 12.57
CA VAL A 301 28.49 15.39 13.17
C VAL A 301 29.70 15.59 12.27
N GLU A 302 29.88 16.82 11.78
CA GLU A 302 31.03 17.25 10.98
C GLU A 302 31.84 18.33 11.69
N ILE A 303 33.15 18.27 11.57
CA ILE A 303 34.08 19.23 12.15
C ILE A 303 34.98 19.80 11.05
N LYS A 304 35.04 21.12 10.95
CA LYS A 304 35.81 21.84 9.92
C LYS A 304 36.68 22.93 10.54
N GLU A 305 37.96 22.90 10.24
CA GLU A 305 38.87 23.97 10.64
C GLU A 305 38.77 25.15 9.67
N LEU A 306 38.51 26.33 10.19
CA LEU A 306 38.41 27.56 9.41
C LEU A 306 39.77 28.22 9.23
N ARG A 307 39.96 28.97 8.16
CA ARG A 307 41.21 29.73 7.88
C ARG A 307 41.64 30.67 9.01
N THR A 308 40.74 30.97 9.93
CA THR A 308 40.97 31.82 11.11
C THR A 308 41.49 31.02 12.33
N GLY A 309 41.72 29.70 12.22
CA GLY A 309 42.09 28.83 13.32
C GLY A 309 40.93 28.45 14.26
N LYS A 310 39.71 28.92 13.96
CA LYS A 310 38.50 28.51 14.68
C LYS A 310 38.01 27.16 14.15
N GLN A 311 37.32 26.39 14.99
CA GLN A 311 36.68 25.14 14.61
C GLN A 311 35.18 25.40 14.40
N LEU A 312 34.65 24.91 13.31
CA LEU A 312 33.19 24.87 13.03
C LEU A 312 32.73 23.41 13.20
N MET A 313 31.80 23.21 14.12
CA MET A 313 31.12 21.94 14.28
C MET A 313 29.69 22.12 13.75
N THR A 314 29.29 21.26 12.85
CA THR A 314 27.92 21.19 12.31
C THR A 314 27.33 19.82 12.54
N PHE A 315 26.06 19.76 12.88
CA PHE A 315 25.31 18.52 13.02
C PHE A 315 23.82 18.78 12.83
N THR A 316 23.06 17.76 12.58
CA THR A 316 21.60 17.80 12.50
C THR A 316 21.00 17.26 13.79
N VAL A 317 19.90 17.85 14.24
CA VAL A 317 19.09 17.36 15.37
C VAL A 317 17.72 17.02 14.85
N THR A 318 17.21 15.84 15.16
CA THR A 318 15.85 15.41 14.84
C THR A 318 15.10 15.02 16.12
N ASP A 319 13.86 15.47 16.22
CA ASP A 319 12.91 15.02 17.25
C ASP A 319 11.92 13.98 16.70
N PHE A 320 12.21 13.45 15.51
CA PHE A 320 11.41 12.49 14.72
C PHE A 320 10.15 13.08 14.08
N THR A 321 9.84 14.36 14.29
CA THR A 321 8.79 15.08 13.55
C THR A 321 9.38 15.84 12.37
N ASP A 322 10.62 16.34 12.53
CA ASP A 322 11.42 17.00 11.48
C ASP A 322 12.90 16.99 11.92
N SER A 323 13.76 17.66 11.16
CA SER A 323 15.19 17.80 11.46
C SER A 323 15.69 19.21 11.20
N MET A 324 16.65 19.65 12.01
CA MET A 324 17.21 21.00 11.93
C MET A 324 18.73 21.01 12.07
N SER A 325 19.39 21.76 11.19
CA SER A 325 20.85 21.94 11.24
C SER A 325 21.25 22.86 12.39
N VAL A 326 22.33 22.48 13.07
CA VAL A 326 22.93 23.24 14.18
C VAL A 326 24.39 23.56 13.89
N LYS A 327 24.80 24.81 14.11
CA LYS A 327 26.18 25.29 13.87
C LYS A 327 26.77 25.88 15.10
N ILE A 328 27.95 25.39 15.51
CA ILE A 328 28.73 25.88 16.68
C ILE A 328 30.09 26.33 16.21
N PHE A 329 30.44 27.57 16.55
CA PHE A 329 31.79 28.12 16.34
C PHE A 329 32.58 28.02 17.61
N LEU A 330 33.65 27.24 17.60
CA LEU A 330 34.58 27.06 18.73
C LEU A 330 35.84 27.84 18.45
N ASN A 331 36.32 28.57 19.48
CA ASN A 331 37.43 29.53 19.31
C ASN A 331 38.80 28.88 19.19
N SER A 332 38.94 27.65 19.68
CA SER A 332 40.21 26.91 19.68
C SER A 332 39.96 25.40 19.59
N LYS A 333 41.06 24.65 19.40
CA LYS A 333 41.04 23.18 19.35
C LYS A 333 40.74 22.58 20.73
N GLU A 334 41.22 23.23 21.79
CA GLU A 334 40.94 22.83 23.18
C GLU A 334 39.43 22.94 23.48
N ASN A 335 38.72 23.96 22.95
CA ASN A 335 37.28 24.09 23.08
C ASN A 335 36.55 22.99 22.33
N LEU A 336 37.07 22.51 21.19
CA LEU A 336 36.54 21.37 20.49
C LEU A 336 36.72 20.08 21.30
N ASP A 337 37.93 19.87 21.86
CA ASP A 337 38.23 18.69 22.65
C ASP A 337 37.35 18.56 23.91
N GLU A 338 36.84 19.69 24.44
CA GLU A 338 35.90 19.72 25.56
C GLU A 338 34.50 19.20 25.23
N VAL A 339 34.02 19.33 23.99
CA VAL A 339 32.64 19.01 23.61
C VAL A 339 32.51 17.81 22.68
N LYS A 340 33.55 17.43 21.94
CA LYS A 340 33.50 16.39 20.90
C LYS A 340 33.14 14.99 21.42
N GLY A 341 33.40 14.73 22.73
CA GLY A 341 33.07 13.47 23.37
C GLY A 341 31.58 13.34 23.74
N ASP A 342 30.88 14.47 23.81
CA ASP A 342 29.46 14.55 24.20
C ASP A 342 28.53 14.85 23.02
N ILE A 343 29.02 15.54 21.98
CA ILE A 343 28.29 15.80 20.73
C ILE A 343 28.70 14.73 19.72
N VAL A 344 28.02 13.63 19.78
CA VAL A 344 28.24 12.44 18.92
C VAL A 344 26.93 11.96 18.30
N ASP A 345 27.01 11.27 17.19
CA ASP A 345 25.85 10.67 16.56
C ASP A 345 25.11 9.76 17.55
N GLY A 346 23.80 9.91 17.60
CA GLY A 346 22.92 9.14 18.48
C GLY A 346 22.72 9.75 19.87
N ALA A 347 23.48 10.79 20.28
CA ALA A 347 23.24 11.45 21.56
C ALA A 347 21.95 12.27 21.57
N PHE A 348 21.21 12.25 22.67
CA PHE A 348 20.02 13.07 22.89
C PHE A 348 20.36 14.35 23.59
N VAL A 349 19.96 15.48 23.01
CA VAL A 349 20.29 16.81 23.51
C VAL A 349 19.09 17.76 23.48
N LYS A 350 19.11 18.74 24.35
CA LYS A 350 18.26 19.92 24.31
C LYS A 350 19.17 21.14 24.01
N ILE A 351 18.75 21.93 23.02
CA ILE A 351 19.56 23.05 22.49
C ILE A 351 18.75 24.33 22.58
N LYS A 352 19.33 25.35 23.16
CA LYS A 352 18.82 26.72 23.14
C LYS A 352 19.67 27.59 22.21
N GLY A 353 19.05 28.31 21.31
CA GLY A 353 19.74 29.17 20.37
C GLY A 353 18.80 30.05 19.56
N VAL A 354 19.36 30.76 18.59
CA VAL A 354 18.58 31.57 17.64
C VAL A 354 18.23 30.71 16.43
N ILE A 355 16.95 30.49 16.22
CA ILE A 355 16.38 29.75 15.11
C ILE A 355 15.98 30.74 14.02
N ALA A 356 16.79 30.78 12.97
CA ALA A 356 16.63 31.73 11.87
C ALA A 356 17.08 31.14 10.53
N MET A 357 16.75 31.81 9.45
CA MET A 357 17.17 31.45 8.10
C MET A 357 18.70 31.55 7.99
N ASP A 358 19.34 30.45 7.71
CA ASP A 358 20.78 30.42 7.44
C ASP A 358 21.08 31.08 6.09
N SER A 359 21.94 32.05 6.10
CA SER A 359 22.25 32.85 4.90
C SER A 359 22.94 32.04 3.80
N TRP A 360 23.52 30.88 4.14
CA TRP A 360 24.32 30.08 3.24
C TRP A 360 23.51 28.88 2.69
N SER A 361 22.84 28.08 3.56
CA SER A 361 22.00 26.95 3.14
C SER A 361 20.61 27.37 2.66
N LYS A 362 20.14 28.56 3.05
CA LYS A 362 18.76 29.05 2.80
C LYS A 362 17.68 28.22 3.48
N GLU A 363 18.03 27.56 4.57
CA GLU A 363 17.16 26.76 5.40
C GLU A 363 17.09 27.34 6.82
N ILE A 364 16.02 27.00 7.56
CA ILE A 364 15.89 27.37 8.95
C ILE A 364 16.88 26.50 9.77
N ALA A 365 17.71 27.14 10.56
CA ALA A 365 18.76 26.47 11.33
C ALA A 365 18.99 27.13 12.70
N VAL A 366 19.59 26.43 13.64
CA VAL A 366 20.09 27.02 14.88
C VAL A 366 21.44 27.64 14.60
N SER A 367 21.46 28.96 14.41
CA SER A 367 22.65 29.71 13.97
C SER A 367 23.51 30.27 15.10
N SER A 368 22.95 30.51 16.28
CA SER A 368 23.63 31.07 17.44
C SER A 368 23.25 30.29 18.71
N VAL A 369 23.99 29.22 18.95
CA VAL A 369 23.75 28.34 20.10
C VAL A 369 24.12 29.04 21.42
N ARG A 370 23.20 29.07 22.39
CA ARG A 370 23.35 29.63 23.73
C ARG A 370 23.67 28.58 24.77
N GLY A 371 23.15 27.40 24.61
CA GLY A 371 23.39 26.27 25.51
C GLY A 371 23.02 24.95 24.85
N ILE A 372 23.73 23.88 25.20
CA ILE A 372 23.43 22.50 24.89
C ILE A 372 23.52 21.67 26.15
N LYS A 373 22.50 20.86 26.43
CA LYS A 373 22.54 19.91 27.53
C LYS A 373 22.08 18.51 27.11
N LYS A 374 22.69 17.49 27.75
CA LYS A 374 22.25 16.11 27.62
C LYS A 374 20.84 15.97 28.16
N ILE A 375 20.05 15.17 27.52
CA ILE A 375 18.73 14.74 28.01
C ILE A 375 18.64 13.23 27.89
N PRO A 376 17.78 12.57 28.67
CA PRO A 376 17.45 11.17 28.46
C PRO A 376 16.86 10.97 27.07
N ASP A 377 17.02 9.77 26.56
CA ASP A 377 16.30 9.30 25.36
C ASP A 377 14.79 9.39 25.65
N PHE A 378 14.10 10.26 24.90
CA PHE A 378 12.67 10.52 25.07
C PHE A 378 11.82 9.74 24.06
N THR A 379 12.46 8.90 23.22
CA THR A 379 11.72 8.02 22.32
C THR A 379 11.03 6.94 23.16
N THR A 380 9.78 6.67 22.86
CA THR A 380 9.06 5.53 23.42
C THR A 380 9.74 4.26 22.95
N LYS A 381 10.45 3.57 23.83
CA LYS A 381 11.04 2.28 23.49
C LYS A 381 9.95 1.24 23.49
N ARG A 382 9.70 0.67 22.32
CA ARG A 382 8.82 -0.51 22.20
C ARG A 382 9.48 -1.66 22.98
N VAL A 383 8.71 -2.31 23.83
CA VAL A 383 9.13 -3.43 24.67
C VAL A 383 8.12 -4.56 24.49
N ASP A 384 8.60 -5.75 24.30
CA ASP A 384 7.76 -6.96 24.27
C ASP A 384 7.65 -7.52 25.69
N ASN A 385 6.45 -7.52 26.30
CA ASN A 385 6.22 -7.97 27.66
C ASN A 385 5.54 -9.35 27.72
N ALA A 386 5.19 -9.96 26.57
CA ALA A 386 4.57 -11.28 26.54
C ALA A 386 5.42 -12.32 27.29
N GLU A 387 4.78 -13.25 28.01
CA GLU A 387 5.48 -14.30 28.77
C GLU A 387 6.25 -15.22 27.81
N LYS A 388 5.59 -15.74 26.76
CA LYS A 388 6.23 -16.52 25.68
C LYS A 388 6.27 -15.64 24.41
N LYS A 389 7.48 -15.47 23.88
CA LYS A 389 7.69 -14.64 22.69
C LYS A 389 7.40 -15.42 21.41
N ARG A 390 6.92 -14.71 20.41
CA ARG A 390 6.79 -15.22 19.04
C ARG A 390 8.15 -15.29 18.35
N VAL A 391 8.19 -15.94 17.20
CA VAL A 391 9.32 -15.89 16.25
C VAL A 391 8.86 -15.20 14.97
N GLU A 392 9.66 -14.25 14.44
CA GLU A 392 9.42 -13.72 13.11
C GLU A 392 10.04 -14.67 12.07
N LEU A 393 9.20 -15.10 11.10
CA LEU A 393 9.59 -16.06 10.07
C LEU A 393 9.68 -15.43 8.66
N HIS A 394 9.29 -14.16 8.51
CA HIS A 394 9.31 -13.43 7.24
C HIS A 394 9.89 -12.03 7.46
N CYS A 395 11.19 -11.86 7.18
CA CYS A 395 11.89 -10.62 7.50
C CYS A 395 12.95 -10.28 6.46
N HIS A 396 12.85 -9.06 5.93
CA HIS A 396 13.74 -8.45 4.96
C HIS A 396 14.74 -7.51 5.61
N THR A 397 15.91 -7.44 5.04
CA THR A 397 16.98 -6.52 5.40
C THR A 397 17.22 -5.54 4.23
N LYS A 398 18.14 -4.60 4.40
CA LYS A 398 18.57 -3.73 3.29
C LYS A 398 19.17 -4.49 2.08
N MET A 399 19.35 -5.81 2.18
CA MET A 399 19.78 -6.66 1.07
C MET A 399 18.62 -7.10 0.18
N SER A 400 17.38 -6.92 0.62
CA SER A 400 16.18 -6.95 -0.24
C SER A 400 16.19 -5.71 -1.09
N ASP A 401 16.50 -5.90 -2.38
CA ASP A 401 16.62 -4.80 -3.34
C ASP A 401 15.27 -4.09 -3.50
N MET A 402 15.33 -2.77 -3.50
CA MET A 402 14.22 -1.84 -3.77
C MET A 402 13.35 -1.43 -2.56
N ASP A 403 13.24 -2.18 -1.47
CA ASP A 403 12.29 -1.88 -0.40
C ASP A 403 12.73 -2.21 1.04
N GLY A 404 13.73 -3.05 1.24
CA GLY A 404 14.31 -3.29 2.57
C GLY A 404 15.22 -2.16 3.02
N VAL A 405 15.06 -1.65 4.26
CA VAL A 405 15.85 -0.50 4.75
C VAL A 405 16.70 -0.78 5.98
N SER A 406 16.41 -1.83 6.75
CA SER A 406 17.07 -2.09 8.04
C SER A 406 18.32 -2.95 7.91
N GLU A 407 19.33 -2.61 8.75
CA GLU A 407 20.52 -3.45 8.91
C GLU A 407 20.17 -4.77 9.61
N VAL A 408 20.62 -5.89 9.06
CA VAL A 408 20.40 -7.22 9.67
C VAL A 408 20.91 -7.30 11.10
N SER A 409 22.03 -6.63 11.40
CA SER A 409 22.60 -6.59 12.75
C SER A 409 21.68 -5.93 13.77
N ASP A 410 20.90 -4.93 13.35
CA ASP A 410 20.00 -4.20 14.25
C ASP A 410 18.71 -4.96 14.45
N ILE A 411 18.18 -5.61 13.39
CA ILE A 411 17.04 -6.55 13.46
C ILE A 411 17.34 -7.68 14.46
N VAL A 412 18.48 -8.38 14.29
CA VAL A 412 18.90 -9.49 15.15
C VAL A 412 19.07 -9.05 16.60
N LYS A 413 19.71 -7.90 16.85
CA LYS A 413 19.87 -7.35 18.20
C LYS A 413 18.54 -6.97 18.84
N GLN A 414 17.62 -6.40 18.08
CA GLN A 414 16.31 -5.98 18.60
C GLN A 414 15.43 -7.19 18.96
N ALA A 415 15.36 -8.20 18.08
CA ALA A 415 14.65 -9.44 18.36
C ALA A 415 15.20 -10.14 19.63
N ALA A 416 16.52 -10.27 19.72
CA ALA A 416 17.18 -10.84 20.91
C ALA A 416 16.95 -10.02 22.19
N LYS A 417 16.94 -8.68 22.09
CA LYS A 417 16.66 -7.78 23.21
C LYS A 417 15.23 -7.92 23.73
N TRP A 418 14.26 -8.18 22.86
CA TRP A 418 12.87 -8.47 23.24
C TRP A 418 12.70 -9.87 23.83
N GLY A 419 13.74 -10.73 23.74
CA GLY A 419 13.71 -12.10 24.26
C GLY A 419 13.05 -13.10 23.32
N MET A 420 12.91 -12.78 22.03
CA MET A 420 12.54 -13.77 21.01
C MET A 420 13.58 -14.89 21.00
N PRO A 421 13.21 -16.16 20.82
CA PRO A 421 14.18 -17.27 20.79
C PRO A 421 14.92 -17.37 19.44
N ALA A 422 14.33 -16.84 18.38
CA ALA A 422 14.88 -16.83 17.02
C ALA A 422 14.28 -15.72 16.16
N ILE A 423 14.90 -15.49 15.00
CA ILE A 423 14.37 -14.71 13.89
C ILE A 423 14.81 -15.33 12.57
N ALA A 424 13.94 -15.38 11.56
CA ALA A 424 14.33 -15.73 10.21
C ALA A 424 14.78 -14.49 9.42
N ILE A 425 15.74 -14.68 8.53
CA ILE A 425 16.15 -13.69 7.53
C ILE A 425 15.83 -14.25 6.16
N THR A 426 14.94 -13.60 5.44
CA THR A 426 14.30 -14.10 4.23
C THR A 426 14.27 -13.05 3.10
N ASP A 427 15.42 -12.43 2.82
CA ASP A 427 15.56 -11.43 1.77
C ASP A 427 15.08 -11.94 0.40
N HIS A 428 14.60 -11.03 -0.47
CA HIS A 428 14.10 -11.33 -1.81
C HIS A 428 15.16 -11.98 -2.72
N GLY A 429 15.09 -13.30 -2.88
CA GLY A 429 15.90 -14.08 -3.82
C GLY A 429 17.40 -14.08 -3.55
N VAL A 430 17.87 -13.58 -2.41
CA VAL A 430 19.29 -13.44 -2.07
C VAL A 430 19.64 -13.93 -0.67
N CYS A 431 20.91 -14.24 -0.44
CA CYS A 431 21.47 -14.70 0.85
C CYS A 431 22.58 -13.76 1.38
N GLN A 432 22.61 -12.51 0.93
CA GLN A 432 23.71 -11.59 1.17
C GLN A 432 23.81 -11.12 2.64
N ALA A 433 22.71 -11.08 3.37
CA ALA A 433 22.69 -10.69 4.79
C ALA A 433 23.25 -11.78 5.73
N PHE A 434 23.40 -13.02 5.29
CA PHE A 434 23.74 -14.16 6.13
C PHE A 434 25.07 -14.02 6.90
N PRO A 435 26.20 -13.55 6.29
CA PRO A 435 27.44 -13.39 7.01
C PRO A 435 27.32 -12.41 8.17
N ASP A 436 26.67 -11.27 7.96
CA ASP A 436 26.51 -10.24 9.00
C ASP A 436 25.53 -10.67 10.10
N ALA A 437 24.47 -11.41 9.73
CA ALA A 437 23.56 -12.05 10.68
C ALA A 437 24.33 -13.05 11.57
N ASN A 438 25.19 -13.89 10.97
CA ASN A 438 26.03 -14.86 11.70
C ASN A 438 27.00 -14.17 12.65
N HIS A 439 27.76 -13.18 12.19
CA HIS A 439 28.69 -12.42 13.02
C HIS A 439 27.98 -11.71 14.19
N THR A 440 26.72 -11.36 14.01
CA THR A 440 25.92 -10.72 15.06
C THR A 440 25.45 -11.76 16.07
N VAL A 441 24.88 -12.88 15.63
CA VAL A 441 24.32 -13.91 16.50
C VAL A 441 25.38 -14.67 17.30
N GLU A 442 26.61 -14.82 16.79
CA GLU A 442 27.73 -15.44 17.53
C GLU A 442 28.03 -14.75 18.88
N LYS A 443 27.67 -13.46 18.99
CA LYS A 443 27.84 -12.65 20.19
C LYS A 443 26.66 -12.70 21.17
N ILE A 444 25.57 -13.37 20.79
CA ILE A 444 24.33 -13.44 21.57
C ILE A 444 24.12 -14.87 22.06
N LYS A 445 23.91 -15.04 23.35
CA LYS A 445 23.59 -16.34 23.94
C LYS A 445 22.10 -16.66 23.76
N ASP A 446 21.80 -17.95 23.67
CA ASP A 446 20.44 -18.48 23.66
C ASP A 446 19.50 -17.88 22.61
N PHE A 447 20.09 -17.44 21.49
CA PHE A 447 19.36 -16.91 20.33
C PHE A 447 19.88 -17.58 19.06
N LYS A 448 18.99 -17.79 18.08
CA LYS A 448 19.40 -18.28 16.77
C LYS A 448 18.84 -17.45 15.62
N VAL A 449 19.56 -17.40 14.53
CA VAL A 449 19.06 -16.91 13.23
C VAL A 449 18.68 -18.12 12.38
N ILE A 450 17.50 -18.08 11.80
CA ILE A 450 17.04 -19.02 10.78
C ILE A 450 17.36 -18.42 9.42
N TYR A 451 18.10 -19.15 8.61
CA TYR A 451 18.53 -18.68 7.29
C TYR A 451 17.54 -19.15 6.23
N GLY A 452 16.97 -18.23 5.51
CA GLY A 452 15.98 -18.49 4.48
C GLY A 452 16.02 -17.47 3.36
N VAL A 453 15.14 -17.60 2.42
CA VAL A 453 14.96 -16.69 1.29
C VAL A 453 13.49 -16.59 0.95
N GLU A 454 13.00 -15.41 0.65
CA GLU A 454 11.76 -15.26 -0.06
C GLU A 454 12.04 -15.42 -1.56
N ALA A 455 11.67 -16.59 -2.08
CA ALA A 455 11.96 -16.98 -3.45
C ALA A 455 10.87 -16.51 -4.42
N TYR A 456 11.25 -16.20 -5.64
CA TYR A 456 10.33 -16.00 -6.75
C TYR A 456 10.01 -17.35 -7.41
N LEU A 457 9.05 -18.07 -6.81
CA LEU A 457 8.65 -19.42 -7.20
C LEU A 457 7.92 -19.39 -8.55
N VAL A 458 8.22 -20.33 -9.43
CA VAL A 458 7.56 -20.48 -10.73
C VAL A 458 7.00 -21.89 -10.82
N ASP A 459 5.71 -22.00 -11.13
CA ASP A 459 5.08 -23.30 -11.37
C ASP A 459 5.35 -23.76 -12.81
N ASP A 460 6.41 -24.54 -12.97
CA ASP A 460 6.79 -25.21 -14.20
C ASP A 460 6.33 -26.69 -14.26
N LEU A 461 5.49 -27.09 -13.29
CA LEU A 461 4.87 -28.41 -13.23
C LEU A 461 3.48 -28.43 -13.85
N LYS A 462 2.89 -27.25 -14.10
CA LYS A 462 1.55 -27.12 -14.71
C LYS A 462 1.60 -27.67 -16.14
N SER A 463 0.61 -28.54 -16.45
CA SER A 463 0.44 -29.10 -17.79
C SER A 463 0.10 -28.01 -18.82
N LEU A 464 0.59 -28.17 -20.06
CA LEU A 464 0.23 -27.30 -21.18
C LEU A 464 -1.23 -27.48 -21.63
N ILE A 465 -1.79 -28.68 -21.38
CA ILE A 465 -3.17 -29.05 -21.68
C ILE A 465 -3.79 -29.63 -20.40
N GLU A 466 -4.95 -29.14 -20.00
CA GLU A 466 -5.71 -29.72 -18.89
C GLU A 466 -6.51 -30.94 -19.34
N ASN A 467 -6.46 -32.05 -18.58
CA ASN A 467 -7.22 -33.27 -18.80
C ASN A 467 -7.22 -33.78 -20.26
N PRO A 468 -6.06 -33.94 -20.93
CA PRO A 468 -6.02 -34.54 -22.26
C PRO A 468 -6.52 -35.96 -22.21
N ALA A 469 -7.17 -36.42 -23.28
CA ALA A 469 -7.78 -37.75 -23.40
C ALA A 469 -7.68 -38.30 -24.84
N GLY A 470 -6.50 -38.19 -25.45
CA GLY A 470 -6.19 -38.72 -26.77
C GLY A 470 -6.75 -37.92 -27.95
N GLN A 471 -7.25 -36.70 -27.72
CA GLN A 471 -7.84 -35.89 -28.79
C GLN A 471 -6.78 -35.51 -29.83
N THR A 472 -7.15 -35.63 -31.10
CA THR A 472 -6.33 -35.27 -32.25
C THR A 472 -6.66 -33.84 -32.70
N PHE A 473 -5.83 -33.25 -33.54
CA PHE A 473 -6.08 -31.91 -34.09
C PHE A 473 -7.26 -31.82 -35.05
N ASP A 474 -7.86 -32.92 -35.44
CA ASP A 474 -9.04 -32.97 -36.30
C ASP A 474 -10.37 -33.18 -35.52
N ASP A 475 -10.28 -33.36 -34.19
CA ASP A 475 -11.42 -33.44 -33.29
C ASP A 475 -12.19 -32.14 -33.19
N THR A 476 -13.29 -32.14 -32.40
CA THR A 476 -14.13 -30.95 -32.22
C THR A 476 -13.52 -30.05 -31.13
N TYR A 477 -13.35 -28.78 -31.48
CA TYR A 477 -12.84 -27.73 -30.60
C TYR A 477 -13.86 -26.58 -30.51
N VAL A 478 -14.09 -26.07 -29.30
CA VAL A 478 -14.83 -24.85 -29.05
C VAL A 478 -13.84 -23.82 -28.53
N VAL A 479 -13.55 -22.83 -29.37
CA VAL A 479 -12.71 -21.69 -28.98
C VAL A 479 -13.62 -20.58 -28.51
N PHE A 480 -13.42 -20.04 -27.32
CA PHE A 480 -14.33 -19.08 -26.73
C PHE A 480 -13.61 -18.00 -25.95
N ASP A 481 -14.30 -16.90 -25.75
CA ASP A 481 -13.85 -15.73 -25.02
C ASP A 481 -15.05 -15.12 -24.29
N LEU A 482 -14.83 -14.53 -23.12
CA LEU A 482 -15.85 -13.94 -22.26
C LEU A 482 -15.54 -12.48 -21.96
N GLU A 483 -16.58 -11.64 -22.03
CA GLU A 483 -16.52 -10.33 -21.42
C GLU A 483 -17.30 -10.36 -20.10
N THR A 484 -16.75 -9.69 -19.06
CA THR A 484 -17.24 -9.79 -17.68
C THR A 484 -17.28 -8.43 -17.00
N THR A 485 -17.99 -8.31 -15.86
CA THR A 485 -18.02 -7.07 -15.05
C THR A 485 -16.77 -6.85 -14.21
N GLY A 486 -15.86 -7.84 -14.15
CA GLY A 486 -14.61 -7.82 -13.41
C GLY A 486 -13.89 -9.15 -13.50
N PHE A 487 -12.91 -9.40 -12.64
CA PHE A 487 -12.00 -10.54 -12.78
C PHE A 487 -12.34 -11.76 -11.90
N SER A 488 -13.29 -11.62 -10.98
CA SER A 488 -13.66 -12.70 -10.05
C SER A 488 -14.77 -13.58 -10.58
N SER A 489 -14.49 -14.85 -10.87
CA SER A 489 -15.50 -15.81 -11.36
C SER A 489 -16.66 -16.04 -10.37
N GLU A 490 -16.48 -15.78 -9.07
CA GLU A 490 -17.50 -15.92 -8.04
C GLU A 490 -18.36 -14.65 -7.89
N HIS A 491 -17.70 -13.49 -7.81
CA HIS A 491 -18.38 -12.22 -7.50
C HIS A 491 -18.85 -11.46 -8.73
N ASP A 492 -18.12 -11.57 -9.85
CA ASP A 492 -18.42 -10.84 -11.07
C ASP A 492 -19.38 -11.60 -12.00
N LYS A 493 -19.90 -10.89 -13.00
CA LYS A 493 -20.91 -11.37 -13.90
C LYS A 493 -20.39 -11.41 -15.33
N ILE A 494 -20.85 -12.39 -16.12
CA ILE A 494 -20.60 -12.46 -17.56
C ILE A 494 -21.54 -11.46 -18.25
N ILE A 495 -21.03 -10.69 -19.22
CA ILE A 495 -21.78 -9.71 -20.02
C ILE A 495 -21.82 -10.05 -21.53
N GLU A 496 -20.85 -10.83 -22.03
CA GLU A 496 -20.89 -11.40 -23.39
C GLU A 496 -20.22 -12.78 -23.39
N ILE A 497 -20.76 -13.71 -24.18
CA ILE A 497 -20.14 -15.00 -24.51
C ILE A 497 -19.96 -15.04 -26.03
N GLY A 498 -18.70 -15.17 -26.47
CA GLY A 498 -18.33 -15.38 -27.85
C GLY A 498 -17.67 -16.75 -28.05
N ALA A 499 -18.13 -17.57 -28.99
CA ALA A 499 -17.47 -18.85 -29.24
C ALA A 499 -17.60 -19.27 -30.70
N VAL A 500 -16.60 -20.02 -31.17
CA VAL A 500 -16.56 -20.64 -32.49
C VAL A 500 -16.23 -22.12 -32.37
N LYS A 501 -16.99 -22.95 -33.04
CA LYS A 501 -16.78 -24.40 -33.07
C LYS A 501 -16.06 -24.80 -34.34
N TYR A 502 -14.98 -25.53 -34.18
CA TYR A 502 -14.16 -26.08 -35.25
C TYR A 502 -14.19 -27.61 -35.22
N GLN A 503 -14.24 -28.22 -36.38
CA GLN A 503 -14.08 -29.66 -36.60
C GLN A 503 -13.25 -29.89 -37.86
N ASN A 504 -12.29 -30.78 -37.83
CA ASN A 504 -11.35 -30.96 -38.94
C ASN A 504 -10.68 -29.61 -39.36
N ARG A 505 -10.39 -28.75 -38.40
CA ARG A 505 -9.78 -27.40 -38.57
C ARG A 505 -10.66 -26.43 -39.39
N LYS A 506 -11.95 -26.70 -39.54
CA LYS A 506 -12.90 -25.85 -40.25
C LYS A 506 -13.95 -25.37 -39.28
N ARG A 507 -14.28 -24.10 -39.37
CA ARG A 507 -15.38 -23.50 -38.63
C ARG A 507 -16.71 -24.13 -39.05
N VAL A 508 -17.44 -24.69 -38.12
CA VAL A 508 -18.72 -25.36 -38.35
C VAL A 508 -19.90 -24.60 -37.73
N GLU A 509 -19.68 -23.90 -36.60
CA GLU A 509 -20.75 -23.19 -35.91
C GLU A 509 -20.17 -22.02 -35.09
N SER A 510 -21.02 -21.06 -34.70
CA SER A 510 -20.63 -19.98 -33.80
C SER A 510 -21.74 -19.67 -32.80
N PHE A 511 -21.33 -19.21 -31.63
CA PHE A 511 -22.21 -18.77 -30.58
C PHE A 511 -21.79 -17.34 -30.20
N SER A 512 -22.73 -16.39 -30.16
CA SER A 512 -22.47 -15.02 -29.75
C SER A 512 -23.72 -14.48 -29.08
N CYS A 513 -23.59 -14.03 -27.85
CA CYS A 513 -24.73 -13.62 -27.05
C CYS A 513 -24.33 -12.63 -25.98
N PHE A 514 -24.97 -11.46 -25.92
CA PHE A 514 -24.91 -10.62 -24.73
C PHE A 514 -25.68 -11.29 -23.60
N VAL A 515 -25.19 -11.02 -22.36
CA VAL A 515 -25.78 -11.53 -21.13
C VAL A 515 -26.11 -10.35 -20.22
N ASN A 516 -27.33 -10.29 -19.72
CA ASN A 516 -27.73 -9.29 -18.76
C ASN A 516 -27.13 -9.63 -17.38
N PRO A 517 -26.17 -8.82 -16.85
CA PRO A 517 -25.53 -9.10 -15.56
C PRO A 517 -26.45 -8.79 -14.37
N GLU A 518 -27.59 -8.12 -14.60
CA GLU A 518 -28.52 -7.63 -13.57
C GLU A 518 -27.88 -6.64 -12.56
N ILE A 519 -26.68 -6.15 -12.89
CA ILE A 519 -25.96 -5.12 -12.13
C ILE A 519 -25.40 -4.08 -13.11
N PRO A 520 -25.17 -2.84 -12.70
CA PRO A 520 -24.52 -1.85 -13.55
C PRO A 520 -23.10 -2.28 -13.94
N ILE A 521 -22.75 -2.07 -15.20
CA ILE A 521 -21.38 -2.36 -15.70
C ILE A 521 -20.43 -1.27 -15.18
N PRO A 522 -19.32 -1.64 -14.50
CA PRO A 522 -18.34 -0.67 -14.05
C PRO A 522 -17.73 0.13 -15.22
N PHE A 523 -17.53 1.42 -15.02
CA PHE A 523 -17.00 2.32 -16.08
C PHE A 523 -15.70 1.81 -16.71
N ARG A 524 -14.80 1.25 -15.90
CA ARG A 524 -13.56 0.67 -16.38
C ARG A 524 -13.79 -0.48 -17.37
N ILE A 525 -14.77 -1.33 -17.09
CA ILE A 525 -15.15 -2.44 -17.98
C ILE A 525 -15.78 -1.89 -19.26
N GLU A 526 -16.68 -0.89 -19.14
CA GLU A 526 -17.25 -0.21 -20.32
C GLU A 526 -16.14 0.39 -21.20
N LYS A 527 -15.13 1.05 -20.60
CA LYS A 527 -13.98 1.61 -21.33
C LYS A 527 -13.13 0.51 -22.00
N LEU A 528 -12.96 -0.64 -21.34
CA LEU A 528 -12.16 -1.76 -21.84
C LEU A 528 -12.85 -2.50 -22.99
N THR A 529 -14.12 -2.87 -22.79
CA THR A 529 -14.87 -3.77 -23.68
C THR A 529 -15.75 -3.02 -24.70
N GLY A 530 -16.04 -1.74 -24.43
CA GLY A 530 -17.04 -0.96 -25.18
C GLY A 530 -18.48 -1.37 -24.91
N ILE A 531 -18.73 -2.34 -23.99
CA ILE A 531 -20.06 -2.83 -23.63
C ILE A 531 -20.62 -2.00 -22.48
N ASN A 532 -21.78 -1.40 -22.68
CA ASN A 532 -22.48 -0.60 -21.68
C ASN A 532 -23.85 -1.17 -21.31
N ASP A 533 -24.44 -0.66 -20.22
CA ASP A 533 -25.73 -1.12 -19.70
C ASP A 533 -26.82 -1.18 -20.77
N SER A 534 -26.89 -0.24 -21.71
CA SER A 534 -27.93 -0.19 -22.75
C SER A 534 -27.85 -1.32 -23.78
N MET A 535 -26.68 -1.97 -23.90
CA MET A 535 -26.46 -3.09 -24.80
C MET A 535 -26.90 -4.43 -24.20
N VAL A 536 -26.88 -4.56 -22.88
CA VAL A 536 -27.11 -5.82 -22.15
C VAL A 536 -28.45 -5.86 -21.42
N ILE A 537 -29.12 -4.71 -21.23
CA ILE A 537 -30.31 -4.61 -20.39
C ILE A 537 -31.50 -5.47 -20.89
N ASP A 538 -31.66 -5.60 -22.21
CA ASP A 538 -32.71 -6.42 -22.85
C ASP A 538 -32.21 -7.83 -23.18
N ALA A 539 -30.95 -8.18 -22.84
CA ALA A 539 -30.39 -9.50 -23.07
C ALA A 539 -30.92 -10.53 -22.05
N GLU A 540 -30.81 -11.80 -22.40
CA GLU A 540 -31.16 -12.91 -21.51
C GLU A 540 -30.15 -12.98 -20.35
N THR A 541 -30.61 -13.45 -19.17
CA THR A 541 -29.74 -13.67 -18.03
C THR A 541 -28.89 -14.93 -18.21
N ILE A 542 -27.82 -15.04 -17.41
CA ILE A 542 -26.88 -16.17 -17.45
C ILE A 542 -27.57 -17.52 -17.21
N ASP A 543 -28.64 -17.56 -16.39
CA ASP A 543 -29.41 -18.77 -16.11
C ASP A 543 -30.02 -19.39 -17.39
N THR A 544 -30.33 -18.57 -18.38
CA THR A 544 -30.88 -19.00 -19.67
C THR A 544 -29.76 -19.27 -20.69
N VAL A 545 -28.71 -18.42 -20.69
CA VAL A 545 -27.68 -18.50 -21.73
C VAL A 545 -26.70 -19.65 -21.47
N LEU A 546 -26.29 -19.85 -20.19
CA LEU A 546 -25.27 -20.85 -19.82
C LEU A 546 -25.65 -22.27 -20.23
N PRO A 547 -26.86 -22.81 -19.99
CA PRO A 547 -27.21 -24.14 -20.45
C PRO A 547 -27.05 -24.33 -21.97
N ARG A 548 -27.45 -23.34 -22.78
CA ARG A 548 -27.27 -23.39 -24.23
C ARG A 548 -25.80 -23.37 -24.65
N PHE A 549 -24.98 -22.62 -23.92
CA PHE A 549 -23.54 -22.58 -24.16
C PHE A 549 -22.87 -23.92 -23.77
N LEU A 550 -23.27 -24.54 -22.66
CA LEU A 550 -22.78 -25.87 -22.27
C LEU A 550 -23.18 -26.97 -23.24
N ASP A 551 -24.40 -26.92 -23.79
CA ASP A 551 -24.84 -27.80 -24.87
C ASP A 551 -24.03 -27.59 -26.15
N PHE A 552 -23.69 -26.32 -26.46
CA PHE A 552 -22.81 -25.99 -27.59
C PHE A 552 -21.41 -26.57 -27.39
N CYS A 553 -20.90 -26.69 -26.14
CA CYS A 553 -19.58 -27.24 -25.78
C CYS A 553 -19.56 -28.77 -25.65
N GLU A 554 -20.72 -29.45 -25.78
CA GLU A 554 -20.77 -30.89 -25.49
C GLU A 554 -19.87 -31.69 -26.45
N GLY A 555 -19.04 -32.57 -25.88
CA GLY A 555 -18.09 -33.41 -26.62
C GLY A 555 -16.90 -32.68 -27.26
N ALA A 556 -16.70 -31.41 -27.00
CA ALA A 556 -15.61 -30.62 -27.57
C ALA A 556 -14.48 -30.38 -26.56
N VAL A 557 -13.27 -30.12 -27.06
CA VAL A 557 -12.16 -29.55 -26.33
C VAL A 557 -12.39 -28.05 -26.24
N LEU A 558 -12.25 -27.48 -25.06
CA LEU A 558 -12.35 -26.03 -24.83
C LEU A 558 -11.00 -25.37 -25.10
N VAL A 559 -11.00 -24.24 -25.77
CA VAL A 559 -9.78 -23.47 -26.09
C VAL A 559 -10.04 -22.00 -25.79
N ALA A 560 -9.14 -21.34 -25.06
CA ALA A 560 -9.21 -19.91 -24.84
C ALA A 560 -7.80 -19.27 -24.76
N HIS A 561 -7.75 -17.95 -24.75
CA HIS A 561 -6.49 -17.19 -24.61
C HIS A 561 -6.32 -16.72 -23.18
N ASN A 562 -5.52 -17.40 -22.38
CA ASN A 562 -5.46 -17.36 -20.91
C ASN A 562 -6.67 -18.11 -20.29
N ALA A 563 -6.79 -19.36 -20.70
CA ALA A 563 -7.97 -20.20 -20.50
C ALA A 563 -8.43 -20.37 -19.05
N ASP A 564 -7.55 -20.21 -18.06
CA ASP A 564 -7.90 -20.25 -16.64
C ASP A 564 -8.99 -19.24 -16.29
N PHE A 565 -8.97 -18.05 -16.91
CA PHE A 565 -9.97 -17.01 -16.69
C PHE A 565 -11.35 -17.42 -17.21
N ASP A 566 -11.44 -17.70 -18.50
CA ASP A 566 -12.72 -17.98 -19.18
C ASP A 566 -13.34 -19.31 -18.69
N SER A 567 -12.52 -20.37 -18.60
CA SER A 567 -12.99 -21.67 -18.10
C SER A 567 -13.39 -21.61 -16.64
N GLY A 568 -12.69 -20.77 -15.82
CA GLY A 568 -13.01 -20.53 -14.43
C GLY A 568 -14.40 -19.93 -14.23
N PHE A 569 -14.74 -18.89 -15.03
CA PHE A 569 -16.09 -18.31 -15.02
C PHE A 569 -17.17 -19.33 -15.40
N ILE A 570 -16.97 -20.11 -16.47
CA ILE A 570 -17.93 -21.12 -16.90
C ILE A 570 -18.11 -22.21 -15.83
N LYS A 571 -17.03 -22.76 -15.26
CA LYS A 571 -17.07 -23.77 -14.18
C LYS A 571 -17.80 -23.22 -12.94
N ALA A 572 -17.46 -22.02 -12.49
CA ALA A 572 -18.07 -21.39 -11.31
C ALA A 572 -19.57 -21.15 -11.49
N LYS A 573 -19.99 -20.58 -12.64
CA LYS A 573 -21.40 -20.33 -12.92
C LYS A 573 -22.19 -21.63 -13.16
N ALA A 574 -21.61 -22.66 -13.80
CA ALA A 574 -22.25 -23.98 -13.96
C ALA A 574 -22.49 -24.64 -12.59
N LYS A 575 -21.51 -24.57 -11.66
CA LYS A 575 -21.66 -25.07 -10.30
C LYS A 575 -22.73 -24.29 -9.52
N GLN A 576 -22.69 -22.96 -9.60
CA GLN A 576 -23.61 -22.06 -8.87
C GLN A 576 -25.06 -22.20 -9.31
N ILE A 577 -25.30 -22.25 -10.64
CA ILE A 577 -26.65 -22.18 -11.24
C ILE A 577 -27.25 -23.57 -11.43
N MET A 578 -26.43 -24.53 -11.89
CA MET A 578 -26.90 -25.85 -12.32
C MET A 578 -26.46 -27.01 -11.41
N GLY A 579 -25.57 -26.74 -10.44
CA GLY A 579 -24.96 -27.78 -9.61
C GLY A 579 -24.04 -28.73 -10.40
N ILE A 580 -23.59 -28.32 -11.61
CA ILE A 580 -22.74 -29.14 -12.47
C ILE A 580 -21.28 -28.84 -12.12
N ASP A 581 -20.51 -29.90 -11.79
CA ASP A 581 -19.07 -29.87 -11.59
C ASP A 581 -18.46 -30.85 -12.61
N LYS A 582 -18.19 -30.34 -13.82
CA LYS A 582 -17.70 -31.13 -14.96
C LYS A 582 -16.28 -30.68 -15.32
N GLU A 583 -15.37 -31.64 -15.39
CA GLU A 583 -14.04 -31.42 -15.92
C GLU A 583 -14.07 -31.46 -17.46
N TYR A 584 -13.36 -30.51 -18.07
CA TYR A 584 -13.19 -30.41 -19.52
C TYR A 584 -11.72 -30.59 -19.89
N THR A 585 -11.46 -31.06 -21.12
CA THR A 585 -10.13 -30.89 -21.71
C THR A 585 -10.02 -29.42 -22.14
N VAL A 586 -9.02 -28.70 -21.60
CA VAL A 586 -8.82 -27.27 -21.86
C VAL A 586 -7.43 -27.01 -22.42
N VAL A 587 -7.38 -26.19 -23.46
CA VAL A 587 -6.15 -25.72 -24.12
C VAL A 587 -6.01 -24.24 -23.87
N ASP A 588 -4.88 -23.82 -23.24
CA ASP A 588 -4.50 -22.42 -23.11
C ASP A 588 -3.53 -22.03 -24.24
N THR A 589 -4.00 -21.15 -25.13
CA THR A 589 -3.15 -20.65 -26.22
C THR A 589 -2.02 -19.75 -25.76
N VAL A 590 -2.08 -19.13 -24.55
CA VAL A 590 -0.96 -18.39 -23.94
C VAL A 590 0.13 -19.36 -23.50
N ALA A 591 -0.23 -20.47 -22.86
CA ALA A 591 0.71 -21.51 -22.46
C ALA A 591 1.44 -22.10 -23.68
N LEU A 592 0.69 -22.43 -24.74
CA LEU A 592 1.28 -22.89 -26.00
C LEU A 592 2.16 -21.82 -26.67
N ALA A 593 1.73 -20.56 -26.69
CA ALA A 593 2.52 -19.48 -27.27
C ALA A 593 3.88 -19.29 -26.58
N ARG A 594 3.95 -19.46 -25.26
CA ARG A 594 5.20 -19.38 -24.49
C ARG A 594 6.23 -20.42 -24.95
N VAL A 595 5.76 -21.58 -25.36
CA VAL A 595 6.60 -22.69 -25.83
C VAL A 595 6.91 -22.59 -27.32
N LEU A 596 5.92 -22.28 -28.14
CA LEU A 596 6.03 -22.27 -29.60
C LEU A 596 6.69 -21.00 -30.14
N LEU A 597 6.51 -19.87 -29.46
CA LEU A 597 7.00 -18.53 -29.82
C LEU A 597 7.89 -17.92 -28.71
N PRO A 598 9.00 -18.58 -28.31
CA PRO A 598 9.82 -18.14 -27.19
C PRO A 598 10.52 -16.79 -27.39
N GLN A 599 10.52 -16.24 -28.63
CA GLN A 599 11.09 -14.95 -28.96
C GLN A 599 10.20 -13.76 -28.55
N LEU A 600 8.91 -13.97 -28.23
CA LEU A 600 8.01 -12.89 -27.84
C LEU A 600 8.26 -12.46 -26.39
N ASN A 601 8.15 -11.16 -26.13
CA ASN A 601 8.25 -10.58 -24.79
C ASN A 601 6.89 -10.43 -24.09
N ARG A 602 5.78 -10.46 -24.85
CA ARG A 602 4.40 -10.37 -24.36
C ARG A 602 3.54 -11.35 -25.15
N TYR A 603 2.51 -11.89 -24.51
CA TYR A 603 1.65 -12.92 -25.09
C TYR A 603 0.17 -12.48 -25.09
N LYS A 604 -0.10 -11.18 -25.26
CA LYS A 604 -1.47 -10.68 -25.50
C LYS A 604 -1.95 -11.21 -26.84
N LEU A 605 -3.28 -11.35 -26.99
CA LEU A 605 -3.92 -11.91 -28.18
C LEU A 605 -3.46 -11.23 -29.49
N ASP A 606 -3.47 -9.89 -29.52
CA ASP A 606 -3.00 -9.06 -30.64
C ASP A 606 -1.54 -9.33 -31.02
N THR A 607 -0.68 -9.46 -30.01
CA THR A 607 0.76 -9.71 -30.20
C THR A 607 1.02 -11.09 -30.77
N VAL A 608 0.33 -12.12 -30.25
CA VAL A 608 0.45 -13.50 -30.73
C VAL A 608 -0.15 -13.63 -32.14
N ALA A 609 -1.35 -13.07 -32.39
CA ALA A 609 -2.00 -13.03 -33.70
C ALA A 609 -1.06 -12.46 -34.78
N LYS A 610 -0.45 -11.30 -34.49
CA LYS A 610 0.51 -10.65 -35.39
C LYS A 610 1.73 -11.54 -35.66
N ALA A 611 2.24 -12.23 -34.63
CA ALA A 611 3.43 -13.08 -34.77
C ALA A 611 3.18 -14.31 -35.67
N VAL A 612 1.97 -14.87 -35.68
CA VAL A 612 1.60 -16.04 -36.50
C VAL A 612 0.86 -15.67 -37.80
N GLY A 613 0.64 -14.36 -38.06
CA GLY A 613 0.00 -13.86 -39.29
C GLY A 613 -1.52 -14.08 -39.32
N VAL A 614 -2.17 -13.97 -38.17
CA VAL A 614 -3.64 -13.97 -38.02
C VAL A 614 -4.12 -12.52 -37.89
N SER A 615 -5.20 -12.13 -38.61
CA SER A 615 -5.81 -10.82 -38.48
C SER A 615 -6.75 -10.79 -37.27
N LEU A 616 -6.78 -9.65 -36.57
CA LEU A 616 -7.72 -9.36 -35.50
C LEU A 616 -8.55 -8.16 -35.94
N GLU A 617 -9.83 -8.37 -36.19
CA GLU A 617 -10.78 -7.34 -36.55
C GLU A 617 -11.73 -7.12 -35.34
N ASN A 618 -12.00 -5.87 -34.96
CA ASN A 618 -12.88 -5.50 -33.83
C ASN A 618 -12.48 -6.10 -32.47
N HIS A 619 -11.27 -5.82 -32.02
CA HIS A 619 -10.79 -6.22 -30.70
C HIS A 619 -11.76 -5.81 -29.57
N HIS A 620 -11.96 -6.66 -28.55
CA HIS A 620 -12.93 -6.53 -27.47
C HIS A 620 -14.40 -6.81 -27.88
N ARG A 621 -14.57 -7.73 -28.80
CA ARG A 621 -15.85 -8.41 -29.05
C ARG A 621 -15.58 -9.91 -28.90
N ALA A 622 -16.21 -10.54 -27.92
CA ALA A 622 -15.89 -11.91 -27.51
C ALA A 622 -15.88 -12.92 -28.68
N VAL A 623 -16.76 -12.79 -29.67
CA VAL A 623 -16.78 -13.69 -30.83
C VAL A 623 -15.63 -13.42 -31.81
N ASP A 624 -15.19 -12.18 -31.97
CA ASP A 624 -14.08 -11.83 -32.87
C ASP A 624 -12.73 -12.22 -32.22
N ASP A 625 -12.62 -12.08 -30.91
CA ASP A 625 -11.45 -12.51 -30.13
C ASP A 625 -11.38 -14.05 -30.09
N ALA A 626 -12.50 -14.75 -29.94
CA ALA A 626 -12.57 -16.22 -30.07
C ALA A 626 -12.17 -16.71 -31.47
N ASP A 627 -12.61 -16.04 -32.56
CA ASP A 627 -12.22 -16.40 -33.92
C ASP A 627 -10.74 -16.15 -34.20
N CYS A 628 -10.18 -15.05 -33.68
CA CYS A 628 -8.75 -14.79 -33.72
C CYS A 628 -7.96 -15.86 -32.94
N CYS A 629 -8.39 -16.20 -31.73
CA CYS A 629 -7.79 -17.25 -30.92
C CYS A 629 -7.83 -18.62 -31.65
N ALA A 630 -8.93 -18.95 -32.32
CA ALA A 630 -9.04 -20.14 -33.16
C ALA A 630 -8.02 -20.14 -34.31
N GLY A 631 -7.86 -19.01 -34.99
CA GLY A 631 -6.84 -18.84 -36.04
C GLY A 631 -5.43 -19.07 -35.51
N ILE A 632 -5.11 -18.54 -34.33
CA ILE A 632 -3.84 -18.77 -33.61
C ILE A 632 -3.66 -20.26 -33.31
N PHE A 633 -4.68 -20.91 -32.72
CA PHE A 633 -4.60 -22.32 -32.35
C PHE A 633 -4.38 -23.23 -33.56
N ILE A 634 -5.05 -22.97 -34.71
CA ILE A 634 -4.83 -23.70 -35.94
C ILE A 634 -3.37 -23.56 -36.44
N LYS A 635 -2.77 -22.37 -36.29
CA LYS A 635 -1.34 -22.18 -36.60
C LYS A 635 -0.44 -22.96 -35.65
N PHE A 636 -0.78 -23.01 -34.37
CA PHE A 636 -0.06 -23.81 -33.38
C PHE A 636 -0.16 -25.31 -33.67
N MET A 637 -1.33 -25.83 -34.08
CA MET A 637 -1.46 -27.21 -34.53
C MET A 637 -0.45 -27.54 -35.63
N GLY A 638 -0.35 -26.68 -36.66
CA GLY A 638 0.65 -26.86 -37.72
C GLY A 638 2.10 -26.85 -37.23
N MET A 639 2.43 -25.92 -36.29
CA MET A 639 3.77 -25.86 -35.69
C MET A 639 4.07 -27.06 -34.81
N MET A 640 3.07 -27.67 -34.17
CA MET A 640 3.21 -28.88 -33.38
C MET A 640 3.41 -30.12 -34.28
N GLU A 641 2.65 -30.21 -35.36
CA GLU A 641 2.82 -31.28 -36.39
C GLU A 641 4.20 -31.27 -37.00
N GLU A 642 4.76 -30.10 -37.34
CA GLU A 642 6.14 -29.96 -37.83
C GLU A 642 7.19 -30.50 -36.83
N ARG A 643 6.82 -30.58 -35.54
CA ARG A 643 7.65 -31.14 -34.47
C ARG A 643 7.29 -32.60 -34.13
N GLY A 644 6.39 -33.20 -34.90
CA GLY A 644 6.02 -34.62 -34.78
C GLY A 644 4.98 -34.88 -33.71
N ILE A 645 4.23 -33.86 -33.24
CA ILE A 645 3.14 -33.94 -32.26
C ILE A 645 1.83 -34.01 -33.01
N ASN A 646 1.01 -35.02 -32.75
CA ASN A 646 -0.21 -35.28 -33.52
C ASN A 646 -1.49 -35.33 -32.66
N ASN A 647 -1.37 -35.33 -31.35
CA ASN A 647 -2.48 -35.33 -30.40
C ASN A 647 -2.16 -34.48 -29.16
N LEU A 648 -3.18 -34.22 -28.32
CA LEU A 648 -3.03 -33.37 -27.15
C LEU A 648 -2.16 -34.00 -26.05
N ASP A 649 -2.11 -35.34 -25.93
CA ASP A 649 -1.28 -36.02 -24.91
C ASP A 649 0.22 -35.84 -25.19
N GLU A 650 0.61 -35.70 -26.46
CA GLU A 650 2.01 -35.52 -26.86
C GLU A 650 2.51 -34.09 -26.65
N VAL A 651 1.62 -33.11 -26.41
CA VAL A 651 1.97 -31.68 -26.31
C VAL A 651 2.94 -31.41 -25.14
N GLU A 652 2.84 -32.17 -24.05
CA GLU A 652 3.78 -32.06 -22.92
C GLU A 652 5.24 -32.28 -23.31
N SER A 653 5.52 -33.01 -24.40
CA SER A 653 6.88 -33.21 -24.89
C SER A 653 7.54 -31.90 -25.39
N LEU A 654 6.75 -30.84 -25.66
CA LEU A 654 7.27 -29.51 -25.99
C LEU A 654 7.97 -28.83 -24.80
N ALA A 655 7.73 -29.30 -23.57
CA ALA A 655 8.27 -28.70 -22.35
C ALA A 655 9.79 -28.93 -22.15
N ASP A 656 10.47 -29.62 -23.06
CA ASP A 656 11.94 -29.83 -23.01
C ASP A 656 12.78 -28.55 -23.17
N ALA A 657 12.14 -27.41 -23.57
CA ALA A 657 12.76 -26.09 -23.58
C ALA A 657 12.59 -25.30 -22.26
N ARG A 658 12.55 -26.00 -21.12
CA ARG A 658 12.14 -25.50 -19.78
C ARG A 658 12.82 -24.19 -19.34
N GLU A 659 14.09 -23.99 -19.60
CA GLU A 659 14.81 -22.79 -19.14
C GLU A 659 14.19 -21.48 -19.68
N ASN A 660 13.80 -21.46 -20.96
CA ASN A 660 13.18 -20.29 -21.56
C ASN A 660 11.72 -20.09 -21.14
N ILE A 661 11.02 -21.19 -20.82
CA ILE A 661 9.64 -21.16 -20.34
C ILE A 661 9.60 -20.57 -18.92
N VAL A 662 10.42 -21.07 -18.00
CA VAL A 662 10.52 -20.60 -16.61
C VAL A 662 10.76 -19.09 -16.55
N LYS A 663 11.56 -18.53 -17.45
CA LYS A 663 11.82 -17.08 -17.53
C LYS A 663 10.58 -16.24 -17.85
N LYS A 664 9.51 -16.86 -18.37
CA LYS A 664 8.31 -16.16 -18.88
C LYS A 664 7.03 -16.50 -18.14
N LEU A 665 7.03 -17.55 -17.33
CA LEU A 665 5.90 -17.89 -16.47
C LEU A 665 5.71 -16.83 -15.36
N PRO A 666 4.52 -16.68 -14.80
CA PRO A 666 4.33 -15.87 -13.60
C PRO A 666 5.18 -16.39 -12.44
N SER A 667 5.61 -15.50 -11.56
CA SER A 667 6.35 -15.88 -10.35
C SER A 667 5.59 -15.41 -9.12
N TYR A 668 5.58 -16.25 -8.10
CA TYR A 668 4.91 -16.03 -6.82
C TYR A 668 5.93 -16.02 -5.70
N HIS A 669 5.64 -15.37 -4.59
CA HIS A 669 6.49 -15.42 -3.42
C HIS A 669 6.33 -16.76 -2.68
N ALA A 670 7.43 -17.27 -2.14
CA ALA A 670 7.45 -18.45 -1.30
C ALA A 670 8.61 -18.37 -0.30
N ILE A 671 8.37 -18.65 0.96
CA ILE A 671 9.41 -18.70 1.98
C ILE A 671 10.11 -20.06 1.96
N ILE A 672 11.42 -20.06 1.84
CA ILE A 672 12.26 -21.25 1.88
C ILE A 672 13.24 -21.11 3.05
N LEU A 673 13.06 -21.90 4.11
CA LEU A 673 13.92 -21.90 5.29
C LEU A 673 14.86 -23.11 5.27
N ALA A 674 16.13 -22.90 5.65
CA ALA A 674 17.09 -23.97 5.83
C ALA A 674 16.89 -24.62 7.21
N LYS A 675 16.45 -25.88 7.21
CA LYS A 675 16.24 -26.68 8.42
C LYS A 675 17.56 -27.11 9.08
N ASN A 676 18.55 -27.45 8.27
CA ASN A 676 19.85 -27.98 8.69
C ASN A 676 20.94 -27.69 7.63
N ASP A 677 22.14 -28.24 7.78
CA ASP A 677 23.24 -28.01 6.85
C ASP A 677 23.00 -28.54 5.42
N VAL A 678 22.20 -29.59 5.25
CA VAL A 678 21.77 -30.06 3.93
C VAL A 678 20.88 -29.03 3.29
N GLY A 679 19.90 -28.52 4.03
CA GLY A 679 19.01 -27.46 3.60
C GLY A 679 19.77 -26.17 3.26
N ARG A 680 20.75 -25.77 4.06
CA ARG A 680 21.63 -24.62 3.75
C ARG A 680 22.32 -24.80 2.39
N THR A 681 22.85 -25.98 2.13
CA THR A 681 23.51 -26.27 0.84
C THR A 681 22.52 -26.22 -0.32
N ASN A 682 21.32 -26.76 -0.14
CA ASN A 682 20.27 -26.77 -1.16
C ASN A 682 19.71 -25.36 -1.39
N LEU A 683 19.54 -24.55 -0.35
CA LEU A 683 19.16 -23.15 -0.45
C LEU A 683 20.16 -22.34 -1.34
N TYR A 684 21.47 -22.52 -1.10
CA TYR A 684 22.49 -21.86 -1.92
C TYR A 684 22.49 -22.35 -3.37
N ARG A 685 22.20 -23.64 -3.61
CA ARG A 685 22.07 -24.17 -4.98
C ARG A 685 20.90 -23.56 -5.72
N LEU A 686 19.73 -23.52 -5.06
CA LEU A 686 18.52 -22.92 -5.62
C LEU A 686 18.73 -21.45 -5.94
N THR A 687 19.26 -20.67 -5.00
CA THR A 687 19.55 -19.25 -5.20
C THR A 687 20.56 -19.05 -6.34
N SER A 688 21.62 -19.86 -6.41
CA SER A 688 22.61 -19.80 -7.49
C SER A 688 22.00 -20.12 -8.86
N MET A 689 21.17 -21.17 -8.95
CA MET A 689 20.47 -21.53 -10.19
C MET A 689 19.49 -20.43 -10.62
N ALA A 690 18.76 -19.85 -9.68
CA ALA A 690 17.82 -18.77 -9.95
C ALA A 690 18.52 -17.57 -10.61
N HIS A 691 19.71 -17.20 -10.13
CA HIS A 691 20.50 -16.11 -10.69
C HIS A 691 21.23 -16.47 -11.99
N LEU A 692 21.79 -17.67 -12.10
CA LEU A 692 22.64 -18.05 -13.24
C LEU A 692 21.86 -18.56 -14.45
N LYS A 693 20.74 -19.29 -14.22
CA LYS A 693 19.99 -19.96 -15.28
C LYS A 693 18.63 -19.29 -15.53
N TYR A 694 17.90 -19.00 -14.45
CA TYR A 694 16.48 -18.64 -14.54
C TYR A 694 16.20 -17.16 -14.31
N PHE A 695 17.22 -16.32 -14.29
CA PHE A 695 17.06 -14.87 -14.08
C PHE A 695 16.32 -14.21 -15.25
N ASN A 696 15.23 -13.54 -14.95
CA ASN A 696 14.53 -12.60 -15.83
C ASN A 696 13.87 -11.51 -15.00
N ARG A 697 14.52 -10.36 -14.91
CA ARG A 697 14.23 -9.24 -14.00
C ARG A 697 14.37 -9.61 -12.52
N ARG A 698 14.00 -10.84 -12.13
CA ARG A 698 14.06 -11.41 -10.77
C ARG A 698 14.68 -12.83 -10.85
N PRO A 699 15.34 -13.31 -9.79
CA PRO A 699 15.89 -14.65 -9.74
C PRO A 699 14.78 -15.67 -9.49
N ARG A 700 14.37 -16.40 -10.51
CA ARG A 700 13.22 -17.32 -10.51
C ARG A 700 13.61 -18.72 -10.04
N VAL A 701 12.80 -19.32 -9.19
CA VAL A 701 13.01 -20.69 -8.70
C VAL A 701 11.90 -21.59 -9.27
N PRO A 702 12.21 -22.51 -10.20
CA PRO A 702 11.23 -23.47 -10.69
C PRO A 702 10.83 -24.48 -9.61
N LYS A 703 9.54 -24.84 -9.49
CA LYS A 703 9.06 -25.88 -8.60
C LYS A 703 9.77 -27.22 -8.87
N SER A 704 10.03 -27.55 -10.14
CA SER A 704 10.76 -28.78 -10.52
C SER A 704 12.17 -28.85 -9.92
N GLU A 705 12.91 -27.74 -9.89
CA GLU A 705 14.23 -27.67 -9.27
C GLU A 705 14.15 -27.65 -7.74
N LEU A 706 13.14 -26.95 -7.20
CA LEU A 706 12.88 -26.95 -5.76
C LEU A 706 12.62 -28.38 -5.24
N LEU A 707 11.79 -29.16 -5.92
CA LEU A 707 11.50 -30.55 -5.54
C LEU A 707 12.74 -31.44 -5.57
N LYS A 708 13.67 -31.26 -6.54
CA LYS A 708 14.94 -31.99 -6.59
C LYS A 708 15.88 -31.65 -5.42
N HIS A 709 15.77 -30.46 -4.86
CA HIS A 709 16.62 -29.95 -3.79
C HIS A 709 15.84 -29.74 -2.49
N ARG A 710 14.72 -30.47 -2.30
CA ARG A 710 13.76 -30.29 -1.20
C ARG A 710 14.29 -30.69 0.17
N GLU A 711 15.27 -31.63 0.21
CA GLU A 711 15.82 -32.17 1.45
C GLU A 711 16.41 -31.08 2.34
N GLY A 712 16.04 -31.07 3.62
CA GLY A 712 16.51 -30.10 4.60
C GLY A 712 15.93 -28.69 4.48
N LEU A 713 14.89 -28.50 3.65
CA LEU A 713 14.17 -27.22 3.50
C LEU A 713 12.77 -27.29 4.11
N ILE A 714 12.28 -26.17 4.60
CA ILE A 714 10.90 -25.95 5.05
C ILE A 714 10.31 -24.87 4.13
N LEU A 715 9.11 -25.09 3.59
CA LEU A 715 8.43 -24.16 2.67
C LEU A 715 7.22 -23.52 3.32
N GLY A 716 7.12 -22.19 3.22
CA GLY A 716 5.96 -21.39 3.61
C GLY A 716 5.27 -20.76 2.41
N SER A 717 3.96 -20.51 2.53
CA SER A 717 3.13 -19.99 1.45
C SER A 717 3.35 -18.50 1.16
N ALA A 718 4.14 -17.81 1.97
CA ALA A 718 4.48 -16.38 1.90
C ALA A 718 3.26 -15.42 2.00
N CYS A 719 3.47 -14.17 1.56
CA CYS A 719 2.57 -13.02 1.67
C CYS A 719 1.42 -13.05 0.63
N GLU A 720 0.80 -11.88 0.39
CA GLU A 720 -0.26 -11.69 -0.62
C GLU A 720 0.22 -11.93 -2.06
N ALA A 721 1.53 -11.82 -2.32
CA ALA A 721 2.13 -12.17 -3.60
C ALA A 721 2.42 -13.69 -3.73
N GLY A 722 2.14 -14.47 -2.68
CA GLY A 722 2.26 -15.92 -2.66
C GLY A 722 1.19 -16.60 -3.52
N GLU A 723 1.51 -17.80 -4.01
CA GLU A 723 0.64 -18.53 -4.93
C GLU A 723 -0.70 -18.91 -4.28
N LEU A 724 -0.70 -19.34 -3.00
CA LEU A 724 -1.92 -19.68 -2.28
C LEU A 724 -2.84 -18.47 -2.10
N TYR A 725 -2.30 -17.34 -1.65
CA TYR A 725 -3.09 -16.13 -1.46
C TYR A 725 -3.70 -15.64 -2.78
N ARG A 726 -2.90 -15.64 -3.86
CA ARG A 726 -3.38 -15.31 -5.21
C ARG A 726 -4.44 -16.28 -5.72
N ALA A 727 -4.28 -17.57 -5.47
CA ALA A 727 -5.30 -18.56 -5.84
C ALA A 727 -6.64 -18.34 -5.12
N ILE A 728 -6.61 -17.89 -3.86
CA ILE A 728 -7.82 -17.52 -3.12
C ILE A 728 -8.43 -16.23 -3.70
N LEU A 729 -7.63 -15.21 -4.00
CA LEU A 729 -8.10 -13.98 -4.65
C LEU A 729 -8.73 -14.25 -6.02
N ASP A 730 -8.12 -15.13 -6.81
CA ASP A 730 -8.59 -15.52 -8.14
C ASP A 730 -9.76 -16.54 -8.09
N ASN A 731 -10.21 -16.92 -6.88
CA ASN A 731 -11.24 -17.94 -6.65
C ASN A 731 -10.99 -19.23 -7.43
N LYS A 732 -9.75 -19.74 -7.36
CA LYS A 732 -9.39 -21.03 -7.97
C LYS A 732 -10.20 -22.17 -7.34
N SER A 733 -10.32 -23.29 -8.08
CA SER A 733 -11.06 -24.44 -7.61
C SER A 733 -10.54 -24.97 -6.25
N GLU A 734 -11.41 -25.60 -5.46
CA GLU A 734 -11.00 -26.22 -4.20
C GLU A 734 -9.91 -27.29 -4.41
N GLN A 735 -9.90 -27.96 -5.57
CA GLN A 735 -8.86 -28.93 -5.91
C GLN A 735 -7.52 -28.25 -6.17
N ASP A 736 -7.49 -27.11 -6.86
CA ASP A 736 -6.26 -26.36 -7.10
C ASP A 736 -5.72 -25.78 -5.78
N ILE A 737 -6.59 -25.22 -4.95
CA ILE A 737 -6.23 -24.74 -3.62
C ILE A 737 -5.66 -25.89 -2.76
N ALA A 738 -6.30 -27.07 -2.79
CA ALA A 738 -5.82 -28.26 -2.07
C ALA A 738 -4.40 -28.66 -2.49
N ARG A 739 -4.13 -28.73 -3.81
CA ARG A 739 -2.79 -29.03 -4.35
C ARG A 739 -1.74 -28.02 -3.88
N LEU A 740 -2.11 -26.72 -3.82
CA LEU A 740 -1.22 -25.68 -3.33
C LEU A 740 -0.94 -25.82 -1.85
N VAL A 741 -1.96 -26.08 -1.02
CA VAL A 741 -1.80 -26.28 0.42
C VAL A 741 -0.93 -27.50 0.71
N GLU A 742 -1.09 -28.62 -0.03
CA GLU A 742 -0.27 -29.81 0.12
C GLU A 742 1.22 -29.56 -0.21
N PHE A 743 1.53 -28.66 -1.14
CA PHE A 743 2.89 -28.33 -1.55
C PHE A 743 3.70 -27.67 -0.44
N TYR A 744 3.08 -26.83 0.42
CA TYR A 744 3.73 -26.10 1.51
C TYR A 744 3.78 -26.91 2.81
N ASP A 745 4.79 -26.67 3.65
CA ASP A 745 4.90 -27.26 4.99
C ASP A 745 4.10 -26.48 6.01
N TYR A 746 4.00 -25.16 5.82
CA TYR A 746 3.17 -24.26 6.63
C TYR A 746 2.54 -23.17 5.76
N LEU A 747 1.44 -22.62 6.26
CA LEU A 747 0.74 -21.51 5.62
C LEU A 747 0.99 -20.22 6.39
N GLU A 748 0.89 -19.10 5.72
CA GLU A 748 1.17 -17.79 6.28
C GLU A 748 -0.02 -16.86 6.19
N ILE A 749 -0.25 -16.08 7.26
CA ILE A 749 -1.19 -14.96 7.31
C ILE A 749 -0.47 -13.73 7.84
N GLN A 750 -0.93 -12.54 7.44
CA GLN A 750 -0.30 -11.27 7.77
C GLN A 750 -1.30 -10.29 8.38
N PRO A 751 -0.85 -9.23 9.11
CA PRO A 751 -1.70 -8.15 9.59
C PRO A 751 -2.55 -7.55 8.45
N LEU A 752 -3.78 -7.13 8.78
CA LEU A 752 -4.68 -6.57 7.77
C LEU A 752 -4.09 -5.32 7.10
N GLY A 753 -3.32 -4.54 7.85
CA GLY A 753 -2.63 -3.34 7.36
C GLY A 753 -1.66 -3.60 6.22
N ASN A 754 -1.04 -4.79 6.15
CA ASN A 754 -0.15 -5.16 5.06
C ASN A 754 -0.87 -5.22 3.70
N ASN A 755 -2.15 -5.59 3.72
CA ASN A 755 -2.98 -5.84 2.55
C ASN A 755 -4.07 -4.78 2.33
N HIS A 756 -4.04 -3.69 3.10
CA HIS A 756 -5.07 -2.65 3.04
C HIS A 756 -5.18 -1.98 1.65
N PHE A 757 -4.07 -1.91 0.92
CA PHE A 757 -4.03 -1.39 -0.46
C PHE A 757 -4.99 -2.12 -1.42
N MET A 758 -5.37 -3.37 -1.12
CA MET A 758 -6.32 -4.13 -1.94
C MET A 758 -7.73 -3.54 -1.90
N ILE A 759 -8.10 -2.90 -0.79
CA ILE A 759 -9.44 -2.28 -0.63
C ILE A 759 -9.59 -1.07 -1.56
N ASP A 760 -8.48 -0.37 -1.82
CA ASP A 760 -8.45 0.80 -2.70
C ASP A 760 -8.18 0.42 -4.17
N SER A 761 -7.94 -0.87 -4.45
CA SER A 761 -7.64 -1.37 -5.80
C SER A 761 -8.92 -1.68 -6.58
N GLU A 762 -9.11 -1.04 -7.73
CA GLU A 762 -10.20 -1.36 -8.64
C GLU A 762 -10.05 -2.72 -9.34
N ASP A 763 -8.87 -3.33 -9.27
CA ASP A 763 -8.51 -4.59 -9.94
C ASP A 763 -8.80 -5.83 -9.10
N ILE A 764 -9.12 -5.66 -7.80
CA ILE A 764 -9.29 -6.75 -6.83
C ILE A 764 -10.69 -6.63 -6.21
N TRP A 765 -11.40 -7.77 -6.05
CA TRP A 765 -12.75 -7.79 -5.48
C TRP A 765 -12.83 -7.44 -3.99
N VAL A 766 -11.69 -7.35 -3.30
CA VAL A 766 -11.60 -6.98 -1.88
C VAL A 766 -12.06 -5.53 -1.72
N SER A 767 -13.13 -5.33 -0.96
CA SER A 767 -13.79 -4.01 -0.79
C SER A 767 -13.82 -3.53 0.65
N SER A 768 -13.37 -4.35 1.60
CA SER A 768 -13.45 -4.06 3.02
C SER A 768 -12.43 -4.84 3.85
N GLU A 769 -12.10 -4.35 5.05
CA GLU A 769 -11.31 -5.11 6.02
C GLU A 769 -11.93 -6.47 6.35
N GLN A 770 -13.27 -6.59 6.27
CA GLN A 770 -13.95 -7.87 6.50
C GLN A 770 -13.58 -8.92 5.44
N ASP A 771 -13.34 -8.50 4.20
CA ASP A 771 -12.90 -9.41 3.13
C ASP A 771 -11.47 -9.90 3.40
N LEU A 772 -10.57 -9.03 3.85
CA LEU A 772 -9.22 -9.42 4.29
C LEU A 772 -9.27 -10.39 5.48
N ILE A 773 -10.13 -10.14 6.47
CA ILE A 773 -10.38 -11.05 7.59
C ILE A 773 -10.88 -12.41 7.08
N ASN A 774 -11.78 -12.42 6.10
CA ASN A 774 -12.33 -13.66 5.53
C ASN A 774 -11.25 -14.47 4.80
N ILE A 775 -10.35 -13.83 4.07
CA ILE A 775 -9.21 -14.48 3.41
C ILE A 775 -8.28 -15.12 4.46
N ASN A 776 -7.88 -14.38 5.51
CA ASN A 776 -7.04 -14.92 6.57
C ASN A 776 -7.73 -16.10 7.29
N LYS A 777 -9.05 -16.01 7.57
CA LYS A 777 -9.84 -17.11 8.13
C LYS A 777 -9.92 -18.32 7.19
N LYS A 778 -10.00 -18.09 5.88
CA LYS A 778 -9.97 -19.18 4.88
C LYS A 778 -8.63 -19.92 4.94
N ILE A 779 -7.51 -19.19 5.00
CA ILE A 779 -6.17 -19.80 5.12
C ILE A 779 -6.05 -20.59 6.42
N VAL A 780 -6.54 -20.07 7.56
CA VAL A 780 -6.57 -20.79 8.84
C VAL A 780 -7.39 -22.08 8.74
N SER A 781 -8.58 -22.01 8.14
CA SER A 781 -9.44 -23.19 7.93
C SER A 781 -8.78 -24.23 7.02
N LEU A 782 -8.08 -23.81 5.97
CA LEU A 782 -7.30 -24.71 5.11
C LEU A 782 -6.17 -25.39 5.90
N GLY A 783 -5.46 -24.63 6.75
CA GLY A 783 -4.46 -25.21 7.65
C GLY A 783 -5.03 -26.31 8.54
N GLU A 784 -6.19 -26.08 9.16
CA GLU A 784 -6.90 -27.06 9.98
C GLU A 784 -7.33 -28.30 9.15
N GLN A 785 -7.91 -28.07 7.98
CA GLN A 785 -8.40 -29.13 7.09
C GLN A 785 -7.27 -30.06 6.62
N PHE A 786 -6.10 -29.52 6.28
CA PHE A 786 -4.97 -30.25 5.73
C PHE A 786 -3.89 -30.59 6.77
N GLY A 787 -4.10 -30.26 8.05
CA GLY A 787 -3.13 -30.50 9.12
C GLY A 787 -1.83 -29.72 8.94
N LYS A 788 -1.89 -28.53 8.33
CA LYS A 788 -0.73 -27.65 8.13
C LYS A 788 -0.73 -26.55 9.19
N PRO A 789 0.40 -26.29 9.87
CA PRO A 789 0.48 -25.15 10.77
C PRO A 789 0.31 -23.84 10.01
N VAL A 790 -0.45 -22.93 10.59
CA VAL A 790 -0.59 -21.55 10.07
C VAL A 790 0.20 -20.63 10.98
N VAL A 791 1.04 -19.78 10.42
CA VAL A 791 1.87 -18.81 11.14
C VAL A 791 1.48 -17.38 10.80
N ALA A 792 1.52 -16.50 11.79
CA ALA A 792 1.34 -15.07 11.60
C ALA A 792 2.71 -14.38 11.54
N THR A 793 3.01 -13.69 10.45
CA THR A 793 4.27 -12.98 10.20
C THR A 793 4.02 -11.50 9.91
N CYS A 794 5.04 -10.65 10.09
CA CYS A 794 4.93 -9.22 9.82
C CYS A 794 5.31 -8.83 8.39
N ASP A 795 6.07 -9.66 7.70
CA ASP A 795 6.71 -9.27 6.43
C ASP A 795 7.59 -8.02 6.62
N VAL A 796 8.55 -8.14 7.53
CA VAL A 796 9.34 -7.00 8.03
C VAL A 796 10.21 -6.40 6.93
N HIS A 797 10.04 -5.12 6.62
CA HIS A 797 10.91 -4.36 5.71
C HIS A 797 11.66 -3.24 6.42
N PHE A 798 11.19 -2.82 7.60
CA PHE A 798 11.86 -1.86 8.46
C PHE A 798 11.66 -2.18 9.94
N LEU A 799 12.53 -1.63 10.78
CA LEU A 799 12.61 -2.05 12.19
C LEU A 799 11.53 -1.41 13.07
N ASN A 800 11.30 -0.10 12.90
CA ASN A 800 10.36 0.67 13.73
C ASN A 800 9.34 1.39 12.84
N PRO A 801 8.14 1.72 13.35
CA PRO A 801 7.12 2.43 12.58
C PRO A 801 7.62 3.71 11.89
N GLU A 802 8.49 4.47 12.57
CA GLU A 802 9.05 5.71 12.06
C GLU A 802 10.06 5.52 10.90
N ASP A 803 10.53 4.31 10.67
CA ASP A 803 11.46 4.01 9.57
C ASP A 803 10.73 3.88 8.21
N GLU A 804 9.41 3.86 8.19
CA GLU A 804 8.54 3.86 7.00
C GLU A 804 8.96 4.96 6.00
N VAL A 805 9.33 6.13 6.49
CA VAL A 805 9.74 7.27 5.64
C VAL A 805 10.93 6.92 4.73
N TYR A 806 11.85 6.07 5.18
CA TYR A 806 13.00 5.67 4.37
C TYR A 806 12.58 4.75 3.21
N ARG A 807 11.66 3.82 3.46
CA ARG A 807 11.08 2.96 2.42
C ARG A 807 10.34 3.80 1.39
N ARG A 808 9.51 4.74 1.82
CA ARG A 808 8.79 5.68 0.95
C ARG A 808 9.74 6.46 0.02
N ILE A 809 10.86 6.97 0.56
CA ILE A 809 11.88 7.68 -0.25
C ILE A 809 12.49 6.75 -1.31
N ILE A 810 12.81 5.52 -0.97
CA ILE A 810 13.39 4.55 -1.92
C ILE A 810 12.37 4.22 -3.01
N MET A 811 11.13 3.91 -2.67
CA MET A 811 10.08 3.56 -3.62
C MET A 811 9.74 4.74 -4.54
N ALA A 812 9.60 5.95 -3.99
CA ALA A 812 9.37 7.16 -4.78
C ALA A 812 10.55 7.45 -5.73
N GLY A 813 11.80 7.23 -5.28
CA GLY A 813 13.00 7.37 -6.11
C GLY A 813 13.08 6.39 -7.28
N GLN A 814 12.33 5.29 -7.22
CA GLN A 814 12.23 4.27 -8.26
C GLN A 814 11.00 4.43 -9.14
N GLY A 815 10.12 5.39 -8.82
CA GLY A 815 8.93 5.72 -9.60
C GLY A 815 7.73 4.82 -9.31
N PHE A 816 7.61 4.32 -8.09
CA PHE A 816 6.38 3.67 -7.63
C PHE A 816 5.31 4.73 -7.34
N ASP A 817 4.15 4.60 -7.97
CA ASP A 817 3.06 5.57 -7.87
C ASP A 817 2.36 5.55 -6.50
N ASP A 818 2.46 4.42 -5.78
CA ASP A 818 1.87 4.17 -4.46
C ASP A 818 2.86 4.40 -3.30
N ALA A 819 4.02 5.00 -3.56
CA ALA A 819 5.06 5.21 -2.55
C ALA A 819 4.57 5.97 -1.30
N ASP A 820 3.58 6.85 -1.42
CA ASP A 820 3.00 7.61 -0.31
C ASP A 820 2.01 6.80 0.56
N HIS A 821 1.61 5.59 0.12
CA HIS A 821 0.70 4.69 0.82
C HIS A 821 1.45 3.48 1.37
N GLN A 822 2.21 3.66 2.46
CA GLN A 822 3.04 2.60 3.02
C GLN A 822 2.24 1.65 3.91
N ALA A 823 2.45 0.35 3.70
CA ALA A 823 1.99 -0.69 4.61
C ALA A 823 2.84 -0.72 5.91
N PRO A 824 2.28 -1.13 7.07
CA PRO A 824 2.97 -1.13 8.37
C PRO A 824 3.94 -2.32 8.52
N LEU A 825 4.90 -2.47 7.60
CA LEU A 825 5.83 -3.59 7.50
C LEU A 825 6.99 -3.49 8.50
N TYR A 826 6.72 -3.13 9.75
CA TYR A 826 7.74 -3.05 10.80
C TYR A 826 7.77 -4.31 11.67
N LEU A 827 8.87 -4.54 12.37
CA LEU A 827 8.98 -5.66 13.30
C LEU A 827 8.05 -5.45 14.50
N HIS A 828 6.96 -6.21 14.60
CA HIS A 828 6.00 -6.17 15.70
C HIS A 828 6.47 -6.98 16.92
N THR A 829 6.13 -6.51 18.13
CA THR A 829 6.20 -7.30 19.35
C THR A 829 5.16 -8.43 19.35
N THR A 830 5.29 -9.37 20.29
CA THR A 830 4.30 -10.44 20.44
C THR A 830 2.90 -9.88 20.78
N GLU A 831 2.84 -8.85 21.63
CA GLU A 831 1.61 -8.22 22.06
C GLU A 831 0.91 -7.50 20.89
N GLU A 832 1.67 -6.73 20.09
CA GLU A 832 1.16 -6.06 18.89
C GLU A 832 0.58 -7.08 17.89
N MET A 833 1.28 -8.19 17.64
CA MET A 833 0.77 -9.25 16.75
C MET A 833 -0.47 -9.96 17.30
N LEU A 834 -0.55 -10.20 18.60
CA LEU A 834 -1.77 -10.77 19.19
C LEU A 834 -2.98 -9.83 19.07
N GLU A 835 -2.76 -8.51 19.13
CA GLU A 835 -3.81 -7.51 18.90
C GLU A 835 -4.27 -7.52 17.44
N GLU A 836 -3.34 -7.57 16.48
CA GLU A 836 -3.66 -7.65 15.02
C GLU A 836 -4.55 -8.83 14.67
N PHE A 837 -4.34 -10.00 15.31
CA PHE A 837 -5.09 -11.22 15.02
C PHE A 837 -6.23 -11.52 16.00
N GLN A 838 -6.62 -10.57 16.85
CA GLN A 838 -7.69 -10.75 17.85
C GLN A 838 -9.03 -11.18 17.22
N TYR A 839 -9.30 -10.87 15.96
CA TYR A 839 -10.51 -11.27 15.23
C TYR A 839 -10.62 -12.80 15.00
N LEU A 840 -9.54 -13.57 15.21
CA LEU A 840 -9.55 -15.05 15.21
C LEU A 840 -10.01 -15.63 16.55
N GLY A 841 -10.10 -14.81 17.62
CA GLY A 841 -10.27 -15.23 19.00
C GLY A 841 -8.92 -15.53 19.68
N ASN A 842 -8.88 -15.37 21.01
CA ASN A 842 -7.62 -15.37 21.77
C ASN A 842 -6.79 -16.65 21.59
N ASP A 843 -7.44 -17.81 21.63
CA ASP A 843 -6.74 -19.10 21.54
C ASP A 843 -6.12 -19.32 20.15
N LYS A 844 -6.88 -19.01 19.08
CA LYS A 844 -6.38 -19.16 17.71
C LYS A 844 -5.34 -18.12 17.38
N ALA A 845 -5.49 -16.86 17.83
CA ALA A 845 -4.47 -15.82 17.69
C ALA A 845 -3.16 -16.24 18.37
N TYR A 846 -3.24 -16.79 19.60
CA TYR A 846 -2.07 -17.28 20.30
C TYR A 846 -1.41 -18.47 19.58
N GLU A 847 -2.18 -19.40 19.05
CA GLU A 847 -1.70 -20.53 18.24
C GLU A 847 -0.89 -20.05 17.03
N VAL A 848 -1.46 -19.17 16.19
CA VAL A 848 -0.80 -18.74 14.93
C VAL A 848 0.35 -17.77 15.17
N VAL A 849 0.26 -16.92 16.19
CA VAL A 849 1.30 -15.90 16.48
C VAL A 849 2.45 -16.49 17.29
N VAL A 850 2.16 -17.33 18.30
CA VAL A 850 3.16 -17.77 19.28
C VAL A 850 3.51 -19.26 19.10
N GLU A 851 2.54 -20.16 19.15
CA GLU A 851 2.83 -21.60 19.19
C GLU A 851 3.41 -22.09 17.88
N ASN A 852 2.74 -21.81 16.76
CA ASN A 852 3.15 -22.31 15.45
C ASN A 852 4.45 -21.65 14.96
N THR A 853 4.68 -20.36 15.24
CA THR A 853 5.94 -19.70 14.87
C THR A 853 7.13 -20.31 15.63
N ASN A 854 6.97 -20.61 16.91
CA ASN A 854 7.97 -21.32 17.69
C ASN A 854 8.17 -22.76 17.19
N MET A 855 7.10 -23.48 16.85
CA MET A 855 7.16 -24.85 16.33
C MET A 855 8.01 -24.91 15.04
N ILE A 856 7.76 -24.01 14.07
CA ILE A 856 8.56 -23.92 12.84
C ILE A 856 10.02 -23.58 13.18
N ALA A 857 10.23 -22.64 14.09
CA ALA A 857 11.58 -22.29 14.52
C ALA A 857 12.30 -23.48 15.17
N ASP A 858 11.62 -24.27 16.00
CA ASP A 858 12.20 -25.47 16.66
C ASP A 858 12.54 -26.59 15.67
N MET A 859 11.88 -26.65 14.51
CA MET A 859 12.25 -27.57 13.43
C MET A 859 13.59 -27.20 12.77
N CYS A 860 14.06 -25.95 12.90
CA CYS A 860 15.31 -25.47 12.33
C CYS A 860 16.46 -25.62 13.31
N GLU A 861 17.55 -26.28 12.90
CA GLU A 861 18.75 -26.42 13.68
C GLU A 861 19.52 -25.07 13.74
N LYS A 862 20.38 -24.91 14.76
CA LYS A 862 21.34 -23.81 14.78
C LYS A 862 22.51 -24.14 13.85
N ILE A 863 22.51 -23.56 12.67
CA ILE A 863 23.52 -23.77 11.63
C ILE A 863 24.36 -22.50 11.42
N SER A 864 25.56 -22.66 10.82
CA SER A 864 26.37 -21.51 10.34
C SER A 864 26.24 -21.38 8.83
N PRO A 865 25.94 -20.21 8.30
CA PRO A 865 25.88 -19.98 6.83
C PRO A 865 27.28 -19.99 6.22
N VAL A 866 28.33 -19.79 7.03
CA VAL A 866 29.74 -19.77 6.64
C VAL A 866 30.44 -21.00 7.17
N ARG A 867 31.19 -21.68 6.31
CA ARG A 867 32.01 -22.83 6.74
C ARG A 867 33.05 -22.38 7.77
N PRO A 868 33.28 -23.15 8.83
CA PRO A 868 34.32 -22.82 9.81
C PRO A 868 35.73 -22.93 9.21
N ASP A 869 35.92 -23.83 8.25
CA ASP A 869 37.22 -24.07 7.61
C ASP A 869 37.44 -23.12 6.43
N LYS A 870 38.60 -22.48 6.40
CA LYS A 870 39.03 -21.69 5.26
C LYS A 870 39.42 -22.63 4.12
N CYS A 871 38.80 -22.45 2.96
CA CYS A 871 39.08 -23.23 1.74
C CYS A 871 39.72 -22.29 0.69
N PRO A 872 41.03 -21.98 0.83
CA PRO A 872 41.72 -21.19 -0.19
C PRO A 872 41.71 -21.97 -1.51
N PRO A 873 41.62 -21.30 -2.67
CA PRO A 873 41.72 -21.98 -3.95
C PRO A 873 43.10 -22.66 -4.08
N VAL A 874 43.07 -23.93 -4.46
CA VAL A 874 44.30 -24.69 -4.70
C VAL A 874 44.54 -24.66 -6.23
N ILE A 875 45.60 -23.98 -6.64
CA ILE A 875 46.06 -24.00 -8.02
C ILE A 875 47.12 -25.07 -8.10
N GLU A 876 46.88 -26.07 -8.95
CA GLU A 876 47.79 -27.18 -9.14
C GLU A 876 49.19 -26.70 -9.53
N ASN A 877 50.24 -27.21 -8.86
CA ASN A 877 51.63 -26.81 -9.01
C ASN A 877 51.95 -25.33 -8.80
N SER A 878 51.07 -24.57 -8.06
CA SER A 878 51.28 -23.14 -7.79
C SER A 878 52.53 -22.87 -6.96
N ASP A 879 52.85 -23.73 -5.98
CA ASP A 879 54.05 -23.65 -5.16
C ASP A 879 55.31 -23.87 -5.93
N GLU A 880 55.38 -24.86 -6.85
CA GLU A 880 56.49 -25.03 -7.74
C GLU A 880 56.67 -23.87 -8.73
N THR A 881 55.59 -23.39 -9.27
CA THR A 881 55.59 -22.23 -10.16
C THR A 881 56.09 -20.98 -9.44
N LEU A 882 55.65 -20.75 -8.22
CA LEU A 882 56.11 -19.61 -7.40
C LEU A 882 57.61 -19.74 -7.10
N ARG A 883 58.08 -20.93 -6.71
CA ARG A 883 59.54 -21.17 -6.45
C ARG A 883 60.39 -20.94 -7.70
N LYS A 884 59.86 -21.22 -8.88
CA LYS A 884 60.58 -20.96 -10.18
C LYS A 884 60.61 -19.46 -10.49
N ILE A 885 59.61 -18.72 -10.10
CA ILE A 885 59.54 -17.26 -10.30
C ILE A 885 60.43 -16.52 -9.30
N CYS A 886 60.52 -16.94 -8.05
CA CYS A 886 61.42 -16.40 -7.04
C CYS A 886 62.83 -16.90 -7.21
#